data_69a46de56fd1463cf2209a2b0c8d3e6d
#
_entry.id   69a46de56fd1463cf2209a2b0c8d3e6d
#
_cell.length_a   1.000
_cell.length_b   1.000
_cell.length_c   1.000
_cell.angle_alpha   90.00
_cell.angle_beta   90.00
_cell.angle_gamma   90.00
#
_symmetry.space_group_name_H-M   'P 1'
#
loop_
_entity.id
_entity.type
_entity.pdbx_description
1 polymer ?
#
loop_
_entity_poly.entity_id
_entity_poly.type
_entity_poly.pdbx_seq_one_letter_code
_entity_poly.pdbx_strand_id
1 'polypeptide(L)'
;MLLSSALCLVTSPAVHAAAPQDTPDLAPLAPVPVQRQLDWHDRRFYAFIHFGPNTFTAVEWGGGQEDPEVFQPGEMDARQWVRAFKTAGMSGVVITAKHHDGFCLWPSAVTEHDVASSSWRGGEGDVLADLSKACAAEGLWLGVYLSPWDRHEACYGTGEAYDDHFVTQLTEVLTGYGPIKEVWFDGACGEGPNGKRQVYDWPRYIATVREHQPDAVIFSDAGPDVRWCGNERAIGGETNWATLRRDEISVGTSKTAELNRGHADGTHWVPAEFNTSIRPGWFWKAGLDDGVKSLDVLMETYRASVGRGGNFLLNIPPDDRGLITDTDVARLAALGEVLDATYGRCALAALAEGGGVVARASNVRGGEARFAASQVLDPGRDTFWAVDDDHDPEGPVRAWAEWDLASPVTFDEVWLGEPIQLGQRVERFRVLCRGPEGRWKPIGAGTTIGPARGLTVGEQTTTGLRVEILGSQAAPALSRVSLYLSPPRVAIEPAGAVAVSPVEVSLSTRPGAVTRYTLDGSEPTVDSPVAEGPVRVDRSLTLRARAFDGRGASPFPAEAIYRVLGPDDWKAATQFLVPPTPGLRARLYEGGWQTLDQMEGRAPLETRDAPGFDIGLATRAEQCAIAFEGFLNVPEDGLFTFATASDDGSRLFIDGDLVVENDGLHGMDRRAGKVALRAGFHALRVEWFNSRGGAGLQVRWAGPGVGAEVPIPADALFR
;
A
#
# COMPACT_ATOMS: atom_id res chain seq x y z
N MET A 1 -21.88 -59.63 87.22
CA MET A 1 -21.78 -59.99 85.80
C MET A 1 -21.97 -58.74 84.97
N LEU A 2 -20.89 -58.15 84.54
CA LEU A 2 -20.85 -56.95 83.72
C LEU A 2 -20.00 -57.30 82.49
N LEU A 3 -20.66 -57.39 81.35
CA LEU A 3 -19.98 -57.53 80.03
C LEU A 3 -19.50 -56.17 79.53
N SER A 4 -18.20 -56.09 79.30
CA SER A 4 -17.56 -54.94 78.71
C SER A 4 -17.41 -55.14 77.17
N SER A 5 -18.08 -54.32 76.37
CA SER A 5 -17.98 -54.30 74.89
C SER A 5 -16.85 -53.42 74.48
N ALA A 6 -15.82 -53.94 73.90
CA ALA A 6 -14.72 -53.15 73.26
C ALA A 6 -15.13 -52.72 71.87
N LEU A 7 -15.12 -51.41 71.66
CA LEU A 7 -15.34 -50.73 70.32
C LEU A 7 -14.01 -50.61 69.60
N CYS A 8 -13.85 -51.36 68.53
CA CYS A 8 -12.67 -51.18 67.63
C CYS A 8 -12.86 -49.98 66.70
N LEU A 9 -12.14 -48.90 66.96
CA LEU A 9 -12.00 -47.74 66.01
C LEU A 9 -11.07 -48.12 64.84
N VAL A 10 -11.66 -48.31 63.69
CA VAL A 10 -10.89 -48.40 62.44
C VAL A 10 -10.56 -46.95 61.94
N THR A 11 -9.32 -46.55 62.09
CA THR A 11 -8.83 -45.30 61.52
C THR A 11 -8.55 -45.48 60.02
N SER A 12 -9.38 -44.92 59.15
CA SER A 12 -9.10 -44.82 57.73
C SER A 12 -7.91 -43.81 57.53
N PRO A 13 -6.94 -44.14 56.63
CA PRO A 13 -5.90 -43.19 56.33
C PRO A 13 -6.49 -41.98 55.59
N ALA A 14 -6.27 -40.79 56.11
CA ALA A 14 -6.58 -39.55 55.41
C ALA A 14 -5.76 -39.50 54.11
N VAL A 15 -6.45 -39.56 52.97
CA VAL A 15 -5.86 -39.20 51.68
C VAL A 15 -5.48 -37.71 51.74
N HIS A 16 -4.21 -37.43 51.93
CA HIS A 16 -3.69 -36.05 51.71
C HIS A 16 -3.93 -35.72 50.23
N ALA A 17 -4.90 -34.88 49.95
CA ALA A 17 -4.95 -34.19 48.66
C ALA A 17 -3.62 -33.40 48.52
N ALA A 18 -2.83 -33.79 47.54
CA ALA A 18 -1.63 -33.01 47.16
C ALA A 18 -2.09 -31.57 46.92
N ALA A 19 -1.37 -30.60 47.49
CA ALA A 19 -1.57 -29.19 47.15
C ALA A 19 -1.54 -29.05 45.61
N PRO A 20 -2.41 -28.24 45.00
CA PRO A 20 -2.35 -28.00 43.58
C PRO A 20 -0.92 -27.55 43.23
N GLN A 21 -0.23 -28.33 42.44
CA GLN A 21 1.03 -27.90 41.86
C GLN A 21 0.69 -26.72 40.93
N ASP A 22 1.29 -25.55 41.16
CA ASP A 22 1.14 -24.41 40.24
C ASP A 22 1.53 -24.89 38.84
N THR A 23 0.61 -24.70 37.90
CA THR A 23 0.85 -25.05 36.48
C THR A 23 2.00 -24.24 35.98
N PRO A 24 3.05 -24.85 35.37
CA PRO A 24 4.17 -24.08 34.82
C PRO A 24 3.68 -23.06 33.79
N ASP A 25 4.33 -21.92 33.73
CA ASP A 25 4.11 -20.93 32.67
C ASP A 25 4.33 -21.54 31.29
N LEU A 26 3.69 -20.95 30.25
CA LEU A 26 3.91 -21.39 28.89
C LEU A 26 5.35 -21.16 28.49
N ALA A 27 6.07 -22.25 28.16
CA ALA A 27 7.49 -22.19 27.81
C ALA A 27 7.73 -21.37 26.52
N PRO A 28 8.72 -20.48 26.46
CA PRO A 28 9.08 -19.79 25.24
C PRO A 28 9.52 -20.77 24.14
N LEU A 29 9.08 -20.53 22.91
CA LEU A 29 9.56 -21.20 21.69
C LEU A 29 10.62 -20.30 21.03
N ALA A 30 11.90 -20.64 21.21
CA ALA A 30 12.97 -19.86 20.61
C ALA A 30 13.01 -19.97 19.07
N PRO A 31 13.48 -18.91 18.36
CA PRO A 31 13.95 -17.64 18.92
C PRO A 31 12.80 -16.71 19.34
N VAL A 32 13.04 -15.93 20.40
CA VAL A 32 12.10 -14.93 20.90
C VAL A 32 12.63 -13.52 20.66
N PRO A 33 11.77 -12.50 20.53
CA PRO A 33 12.19 -11.10 20.39
C PRO A 33 12.86 -10.59 21.67
N VAL A 34 13.83 -9.71 21.50
CA VAL A 34 14.36 -8.88 22.60
C VAL A 34 13.49 -7.63 22.79
N GLN A 35 13.67 -6.90 23.92
CA GLN A 35 12.78 -5.78 24.27
C GLN A 35 12.67 -4.73 23.17
N ARG A 36 13.77 -4.27 22.54
CA ARG A 36 13.70 -3.28 21.44
C ARG A 36 12.91 -3.78 20.23
N GLN A 37 12.87 -5.09 19.97
CA GLN A 37 12.04 -5.68 18.91
C GLN A 37 10.57 -5.76 19.31
N LEU A 38 10.28 -6.01 20.58
CA LEU A 38 8.90 -5.91 21.12
C LEU A 38 8.37 -4.47 21.00
N ASP A 39 9.18 -3.49 21.39
CA ASP A 39 8.85 -2.07 21.28
C ASP A 39 8.67 -1.67 19.81
N TRP A 40 9.46 -2.23 18.91
CA TRP A 40 9.30 -2.01 17.46
C TRP A 40 7.97 -2.57 16.94
N HIS A 41 7.57 -3.78 17.32
CA HIS A 41 6.28 -4.35 16.93
C HIS A 41 5.09 -3.49 17.36
N ASP A 42 5.19 -2.74 18.45
CA ASP A 42 4.13 -1.85 18.91
C ASP A 42 3.99 -0.57 18.08
N ARG A 43 5.03 -0.18 17.33
CA ARG A 43 5.04 1.04 16.50
C ARG A 43 4.17 0.93 15.25
N ARG A 44 4.04 -0.21 14.65
CA ARG A 44 3.17 -0.65 13.54
C ARG A 44 3.20 0.19 12.28
N PHE A 45 3.04 1.54 12.36
CA PHE A 45 2.89 2.45 11.22
C PHE A 45 3.63 3.75 11.47
N TYR A 46 4.52 4.13 10.54
CA TYR A 46 5.37 5.32 10.65
C TYR A 46 5.83 5.82 9.27
N ALA A 47 6.34 7.06 9.25
CA ALA A 47 6.73 7.75 8.04
C ALA A 47 8.17 7.43 7.64
N PHE A 48 8.43 7.40 6.33
CA PHE A 48 9.73 7.53 5.75
C PHE A 48 9.83 8.89 5.04
N ILE A 49 10.99 9.53 5.07
CA ILE A 49 11.25 10.77 4.35
C ILE A 49 12.47 10.58 3.48
N HIS A 50 12.29 10.69 2.16
CA HIS A 50 13.39 10.89 1.22
C HIS A 50 13.45 12.37 0.87
N PHE A 51 14.54 13.03 1.26
CA PHE A 51 14.78 14.45 1.01
C PHE A 51 16.27 14.69 0.79
N GLY A 52 16.63 15.61 -0.07
CA GLY A 52 18.02 15.88 -0.43
C GLY A 52 18.15 16.55 -1.80
N PRO A 53 19.35 16.65 -2.38
CA PRO A 53 19.57 17.19 -3.73
C PRO A 53 18.69 16.56 -4.80
N ASN A 54 18.34 15.29 -4.66
CA ASN A 54 17.50 14.53 -5.60
C ASN A 54 16.08 15.12 -5.73
N THR A 55 15.56 15.77 -4.69
CA THR A 55 14.29 16.51 -4.74
C THR A 55 14.36 17.67 -5.73
N PHE A 56 15.51 18.35 -5.81
CA PHE A 56 15.72 19.55 -6.65
C PHE A 56 16.16 19.20 -8.07
N THR A 57 16.79 18.04 -8.26
CA THR A 57 17.27 17.57 -9.57
C THR A 57 16.30 16.62 -10.25
N ALA A 58 15.21 16.24 -9.57
CA ALA A 58 14.18 15.29 -10.04
C ALA A 58 14.75 13.93 -10.45
N VAL A 59 15.84 13.48 -9.82
CA VAL A 59 16.42 12.14 -10.03
C VAL A 59 16.11 11.25 -8.84
N GLU A 60 16.18 9.94 -9.05
CA GLU A 60 15.94 8.95 -7.98
C GLU A 60 17.23 8.63 -7.21
N TRP A 61 18.34 8.51 -7.94
CA TRP A 61 19.66 8.27 -7.40
C TRP A 61 20.64 9.32 -7.92
N GLY A 62 21.05 10.24 -7.07
CA GLY A 62 22.03 11.25 -7.40
C GLY A 62 23.40 10.66 -7.78
N GLY A 63 24.18 11.44 -8.49
CA GLY A 63 25.50 11.06 -9.00
C GLY A 63 26.64 11.19 -7.99
N GLY A 64 26.39 11.92 -6.88
CA GLY A 64 27.42 12.29 -5.91
C GLY A 64 28.30 13.46 -6.38
N GLN A 65 27.88 14.16 -7.46
CA GLN A 65 28.57 15.31 -8.00
C GLN A 65 27.68 16.56 -7.96
N GLU A 66 26.56 16.47 -7.28
CA GLU A 66 25.61 17.56 -7.11
C GLU A 66 26.28 18.70 -6.32
N ASP A 67 26.14 19.92 -6.82
CA ASP A 67 26.59 21.10 -6.09
C ASP A 67 25.72 21.25 -4.82
N PRO A 68 26.28 21.35 -3.60
CA PRO A 68 25.51 21.63 -2.40
C PRO A 68 24.55 22.80 -2.51
N GLU A 69 24.85 23.80 -3.33
CA GLU A 69 24.00 24.96 -3.61
C GLU A 69 22.66 24.60 -4.27
N VAL A 70 22.49 23.40 -4.81
CA VAL A 70 21.20 22.91 -5.32
C VAL A 70 20.18 22.76 -4.20
N PHE A 71 20.64 22.44 -2.96
CA PHE A 71 19.77 22.23 -1.82
C PHE A 71 19.31 23.55 -1.20
N GLN A 72 18.14 24.05 -1.63
CA GLN A 72 17.57 25.34 -1.23
C GLN A 72 16.07 25.28 -0.85
N PRO A 73 15.68 24.51 0.19
CA PRO A 73 14.28 24.43 0.59
C PRO A 73 13.83 25.70 1.34
N GLY A 74 13.35 26.69 0.57
CA GLY A 74 13.08 28.06 1.06
C GLY A 74 11.99 28.16 2.16
N GLU A 75 11.09 27.19 2.24
CA GLU A 75 9.95 27.19 3.17
C GLU A 75 9.97 26.00 4.14
N MET A 76 11.10 25.30 4.28
CA MET A 76 11.20 24.07 5.06
C MET A 76 10.63 24.22 6.46
N ASP A 77 9.65 23.37 6.77
CA ASP A 77 9.01 23.26 8.11
C ASP A 77 8.86 21.79 8.53
N ALA A 78 9.84 21.28 9.26
CA ALA A 78 9.81 19.92 9.82
C ALA A 78 8.61 19.67 10.76
N ARG A 79 8.05 20.72 11.38
CA ARG A 79 6.84 20.58 12.22
C ARG A 79 5.60 20.32 11.37
N GLN A 80 5.49 20.92 10.16
CA GLN A 80 4.43 20.64 9.21
C GLN A 80 4.48 19.15 8.81
N TRP A 81 5.68 18.60 8.53
CA TRP A 81 5.85 17.19 8.23
C TRP A 81 5.31 16.29 9.35
N VAL A 82 5.83 16.49 10.57
CA VAL A 82 5.48 15.66 11.73
C VAL A 82 3.98 15.72 12.04
N ARG A 83 3.34 16.89 11.90
CA ARG A 83 1.90 17.04 12.09
C ARG A 83 1.09 16.29 11.03
N ALA A 84 1.51 16.34 9.77
CA ALA A 84 0.86 15.56 8.72
C ALA A 84 0.92 14.05 9.02
N PHE A 85 2.07 13.55 9.45
CA PHE A 85 2.24 12.14 9.83
C PHE A 85 1.40 11.74 11.04
N LYS A 86 1.39 12.59 12.07
CA LYS A 86 0.58 12.37 13.27
C LYS A 86 -0.92 12.32 12.95
N THR A 87 -1.39 13.15 12.02
CA THR A 87 -2.79 13.12 11.55
C THR A 87 -3.16 11.80 10.89
N ALA A 88 -2.21 11.13 10.22
CA ALA A 88 -2.39 9.79 9.68
C ALA A 88 -2.35 8.67 10.74
N GLY A 89 -2.09 8.99 12.01
CA GLY A 89 -1.91 8.00 13.08
C GLY A 89 -0.54 7.35 13.12
N MET A 90 0.47 7.94 12.45
CA MET A 90 1.85 7.44 12.47
C MET A 90 2.51 7.70 13.82
N SER A 91 3.34 6.74 14.25
CA SER A 91 3.99 6.75 15.56
C SER A 91 5.38 7.40 15.57
N GLY A 92 6.01 7.54 14.40
CA GLY A 92 7.38 8.04 14.27
C GLY A 92 7.78 8.34 12.83
N VAL A 93 9.05 8.65 12.65
CA VAL A 93 9.63 9.06 11.36
C VAL A 93 11.03 8.46 11.22
N VAL A 94 11.35 7.91 10.04
CA VAL A 94 12.71 7.61 9.57
C VAL A 94 13.04 8.61 8.46
N ILE A 95 14.22 9.24 8.47
CA ILE A 95 14.67 10.17 7.43
C ILE A 95 15.96 9.70 6.77
N THR A 96 16.07 9.86 5.45
CA THR A 96 17.34 9.70 4.74
C THR A 96 18.32 10.80 5.14
N ALA A 97 19.01 10.61 6.26
CA ALA A 97 20.04 11.55 6.72
C ALA A 97 21.15 11.72 5.67
N LYS A 98 21.54 10.62 5.01
CA LYS A 98 22.41 10.58 3.84
C LYS A 98 21.91 9.49 2.89
N HIS A 99 21.58 9.84 1.63
CA HIS A 99 21.25 8.90 0.57
C HIS A 99 22.50 8.47 -0.22
N HIS A 100 22.35 7.72 -1.31
CA HIS A 100 23.48 7.18 -2.10
C HIS A 100 24.34 8.25 -2.79
N ASP A 101 23.84 9.46 -2.96
CA ASP A 101 24.59 10.62 -3.46
C ASP A 101 25.66 11.11 -2.50
N GLY A 102 25.62 10.69 -1.23
CA GLY A 102 26.56 11.07 -0.19
C GLY A 102 26.28 12.40 0.50
N PHE A 103 25.18 13.11 0.09
CA PHE A 103 24.85 14.40 0.67
C PHE A 103 24.25 14.24 2.09
N CYS A 104 24.89 14.96 3.05
CA CYS A 104 24.49 14.91 4.45
C CYS A 104 23.47 16.00 4.78
N LEU A 105 22.31 15.62 5.33
CA LEU A 105 21.28 16.56 5.78
C LEU A 105 21.60 17.22 7.14
N TRP A 106 22.83 17.07 7.63
CA TRP A 106 23.39 17.68 8.83
C TRP A 106 24.78 18.23 8.53
N PRO A 107 25.30 19.21 9.31
CA PRO A 107 26.68 19.65 9.22
C PRO A 107 27.63 18.52 9.63
N SER A 108 28.28 17.86 8.69
CA SER A 108 29.21 16.77 8.96
C SER A 108 30.64 17.28 9.06
N ALA A 109 31.39 16.82 10.06
CA ALA A 109 32.79 17.22 10.23
C ALA A 109 33.76 16.55 9.25
N VAL A 110 33.28 15.55 8.46
CA VAL A 110 34.15 14.73 7.60
C VAL A 110 33.86 14.85 6.11
N THR A 111 32.93 15.70 5.70
CA THR A 111 32.65 15.99 4.29
C THR A 111 32.19 17.43 4.12
N GLU A 112 32.43 18.01 2.94
CA GLU A 112 31.86 19.28 2.50
C GLU A 112 30.62 19.08 1.58
N HIS A 113 30.18 17.81 1.40
CA HIS A 113 28.97 17.48 0.65
C HIS A 113 27.78 17.37 1.62
N ASP A 114 27.40 18.52 2.18
CA ASP A 114 26.39 18.63 3.24
C ASP A 114 25.61 19.93 3.18
N VAL A 115 24.60 20.05 4.05
CA VAL A 115 23.74 21.24 4.17
C VAL A 115 24.50 22.50 4.61
N ALA A 116 25.61 22.40 5.32
CA ALA A 116 26.40 23.56 5.76
C ALA A 116 27.25 24.14 4.60
N SER A 117 27.49 23.36 3.57
CA SER A 117 28.18 23.78 2.36
C SER A 117 27.25 24.46 1.34
N SER A 118 25.94 24.45 1.57
CA SER A 118 24.97 25.22 0.80
C SER A 118 24.73 26.59 1.41
N SER A 119 24.28 27.58 0.61
CA SER A 119 23.89 28.89 1.13
C SER A 119 22.51 28.87 1.85
N TRP A 120 21.84 27.74 1.87
CA TRP A 120 20.59 27.58 2.60
C TRP A 120 20.76 27.96 4.08
N ARG A 121 19.92 28.89 4.55
CA ARG A 121 19.99 29.47 5.89
C ARG A 121 21.37 30.07 6.23
N GLY A 122 22.11 30.55 5.22
CA GLY A 122 23.43 31.15 5.39
C GLY A 122 24.53 30.16 5.77
N GLY A 123 24.36 28.85 5.45
CA GLY A 123 25.29 27.78 5.83
C GLY A 123 25.09 27.25 7.27
N GLU A 124 24.00 27.65 7.95
CA GLU A 124 23.66 27.17 9.30
C GLU A 124 22.47 26.19 9.31
N GLY A 125 22.14 25.59 8.14
CA GLY A 125 21.06 24.63 8.01
C GLY A 125 21.39 23.28 8.67
N ASP A 126 20.40 22.69 9.35
CA ASP A 126 20.48 21.33 9.92
C ASP A 126 19.07 20.72 9.95
N VAL A 127 18.79 19.88 8.93
CA VAL A 127 17.48 19.24 8.76
C VAL A 127 17.21 18.26 9.89
N LEU A 128 18.23 17.52 10.34
CA LEU A 128 18.06 16.52 11.41
C LEU A 128 17.76 17.19 12.74
N ALA A 129 18.40 18.31 13.06
CA ALA A 129 18.10 19.07 14.28
C ALA A 129 16.67 19.61 14.28
N ASP A 130 16.19 20.12 13.14
CA ASP A 130 14.82 20.62 13.02
C ASP A 130 13.81 19.47 13.17
N LEU A 131 14.04 18.33 12.50
CA LEU A 131 13.17 17.17 12.57
C LEU A 131 13.16 16.56 13.97
N SER A 132 14.32 16.42 14.62
CA SER A 132 14.41 15.91 15.99
C SER A 132 13.60 16.77 16.98
N LYS A 133 13.71 18.11 16.88
CA LYS A 133 12.92 19.04 17.69
C LYS A 133 11.42 18.91 17.41
N ALA A 134 11.04 18.77 16.14
CA ALA A 134 9.64 18.62 15.74
C ALA A 134 9.05 17.31 16.26
N CYS A 135 9.77 16.19 16.12
CA CYS A 135 9.36 14.88 16.63
C CYS A 135 9.17 14.91 18.16
N ALA A 136 10.14 15.47 18.90
CA ALA A 136 10.04 15.60 20.35
C ALA A 136 8.85 16.47 20.78
N ALA A 137 8.56 17.56 20.07
CA ALA A 137 7.45 18.46 20.37
C ALA A 137 6.07 17.84 20.12
N GLU A 138 5.94 16.99 19.10
CA GLU A 138 4.68 16.36 18.72
C GLU A 138 4.51 14.92 19.28
N GLY A 139 5.55 14.37 19.93
CA GLY A 139 5.53 13.06 20.56
C GLY A 139 5.71 11.89 19.60
N LEU A 140 6.38 12.10 18.47
CA LEU A 140 6.80 11.05 17.54
C LEU A 140 8.25 10.65 17.83
N TRP A 141 8.58 9.36 17.60
CA TRP A 141 9.97 8.91 17.67
C TRP A 141 10.73 9.21 16.38
N LEU A 142 12.06 9.34 16.46
CA LEU A 142 12.97 9.57 15.34
C LEU A 142 13.78 8.32 15.04
N GLY A 143 13.88 7.97 13.75
CA GLY A 143 14.81 7.04 13.16
C GLY A 143 15.60 7.71 12.05
N VAL A 144 16.72 7.13 11.68
CA VAL A 144 17.63 7.64 10.66
C VAL A 144 18.03 6.55 9.68
N TYR A 145 18.00 6.89 8.41
CA TYR A 145 18.60 6.10 7.34
C TYR A 145 19.94 6.73 7.01
N LEU A 146 21.00 5.93 7.03
CA LEU A 146 22.33 6.34 6.60
C LEU A 146 22.84 5.35 5.56
N SER A 147 22.92 5.79 4.29
CA SER A 147 23.39 4.94 3.20
C SER A 147 24.85 4.53 3.39
N PRO A 148 25.16 3.22 3.42
CA PRO A 148 26.53 2.76 3.35
C PRO A 148 27.13 2.94 1.95
N TRP A 149 26.30 2.97 0.91
CA TRP A 149 26.76 3.31 -0.44
C TRP A 149 26.90 4.82 -0.55
N ASP A 150 28.09 5.27 -0.99
CA ASP A 150 28.43 6.67 -1.11
C ASP A 150 29.05 6.93 -2.50
N ARG A 151 28.36 7.72 -3.30
CA ARG A 151 28.79 8.04 -4.68
C ARG A 151 29.63 9.32 -4.75
N HIS A 152 29.78 10.02 -3.62
CA HIS A 152 30.57 11.25 -3.50
C HIS A 152 31.94 11.00 -2.91
N GLU A 153 32.04 10.23 -1.81
CA GLU A 153 33.23 10.13 -1.00
C GLU A 153 34.38 9.42 -1.74
N ALA A 154 35.53 10.11 -1.86
CA ALA A 154 36.67 9.61 -2.62
C ALA A 154 37.31 8.35 -2.04
N CYS A 155 37.21 8.13 -0.73
CA CYS A 155 37.71 6.93 -0.07
C CYS A 155 36.75 5.73 -0.15
N TYR A 156 35.53 5.87 -0.71
CA TYR A 156 34.63 4.74 -0.92
C TYR A 156 35.30 3.65 -1.77
N GLY A 157 35.12 2.40 -1.37
CA GLY A 157 35.74 1.25 -2.06
C GLY A 157 37.22 1.06 -1.74
N THR A 158 37.76 1.69 -0.67
CA THR A 158 39.14 1.52 -0.22
C THR A 158 39.26 0.71 1.08
N GLY A 159 38.17 0.14 1.59
CA GLY A 159 38.15 -0.66 2.83
C GLY A 159 38.15 0.22 4.08
N GLU A 160 39.06 -0.03 5.01
CA GLU A 160 39.09 0.56 6.35
C GLU A 160 38.95 2.10 6.37
N ALA A 161 39.56 2.81 5.41
CA ALA A 161 39.49 4.27 5.35
C ALA A 161 38.05 4.77 5.15
N TYR A 162 37.24 4.06 4.34
CA TYR A 162 35.83 4.37 4.20
C TYR A 162 35.01 3.94 5.42
N ASP A 163 35.35 2.77 6.00
CA ASP A 163 34.66 2.34 7.22
C ASP A 163 34.88 3.32 8.38
N ASP A 164 36.07 3.93 8.50
CA ASP A 164 36.38 5.00 9.46
C ASP A 164 35.54 6.25 9.19
N HIS A 165 35.44 6.67 7.92
CA HIS A 165 34.61 7.79 7.50
C HIS A 165 33.13 7.55 7.83
N PHE A 166 32.60 6.39 7.44
CA PHE A 166 31.18 6.05 7.67
C PHE A 166 30.86 5.95 9.17
N VAL A 167 31.73 5.34 9.97
CA VAL A 167 31.55 5.24 11.42
C VAL A 167 31.58 6.63 12.07
N THR A 168 32.40 7.56 11.56
CA THR A 168 32.40 8.94 12.06
C THR A 168 31.05 9.62 11.78
N GLN A 169 30.54 9.56 10.56
CA GLN A 169 29.22 10.09 10.20
C GLN A 169 28.11 9.44 11.02
N LEU A 170 28.16 8.12 11.18
CA LEU A 170 27.19 7.38 11.99
C LEU A 170 27.21 7.85 13.45
N THR A 171 28.40 8.08 14.02
CA THR A 171 28.56 8.59 15.40
C THR A 171 28.00 10.01 15.55
N GLU A 172 28.27 10.90 14.58
CA GLU A 172 27.69 12.27 14.57
C GLU A 172 26.16 12.20 14.67
N VAL A 173 25.52 11.40 13.82
CA VAL A 173 24.06 11.26 13.79
C VAL A 173 23.52 10.62 15.07
N LEU A 174 24.16 9.58 15.59
CA LEU A 174 23.70 8.85 16.76
C LEU A 174 23.87 9.64 18.07
N THR A 175 24.77 10.61 18.12
CA THR A 175 25.06 11.41 19.34
C THR A 175 24.48 12.82 19.29
N GLY A 176 24.21 13.36 18.08
CA GLY A 176 23.81 14.77 17.89
C GLY A 176 22.32 15.06 18.06
N TYR A 177 21.43 14.07 17.87
CA TYR A 177 20.00 14.32 17.65
C TYR A 177 19.04 13.67 18.64
N GLY A 178 19.55 13.30 19.81
CA GLY A 178 18.75 12.70 20.91
C GLY A 178 18.47 11.21 20.70
N PRO A 179 17.38 10.67 21.27
CA PRO A 179 17.08 9.25 21.17
C PRO A 179 16.69 8.83 19.76
N ILE A 180 17.49 7.98 19.14
CA ILE A 180 17.19 7.33 17.85
C ILE A 180 16.57 5.96 18.16
N LYS A 181 15.42 5.64 17.53
CA LYS A 181 14.71 4.38 17.77
C LYS A 181 14.86 3.36 16.67
N GLU A 182 15.33 3.80 15.51
CA GLU A 182 15.61 2.94 14.37
C GLU A 182 16.77 3.49 13.56
N VAL A 183 17.72 2.62 13.20
CA VAL A 183 18.82 2.90 12.28
C VAL A 183 18.65 2.02 11.06
N TRP A 184 18.50 2.65 9.91
CA TRP A 184 18.16 2.02 8.65
C TRP A 184 19.38 1.99 7.72
N PHE A 185 19.87 0.80 7.42
CA PHE A 185 20.98 0.58 6.50
C PHE A 185 20.48 -0.04 5.22
N ASP A 186 20.66 0.65 4.10
CA ASP A 186 20.31 0.15 2.78
C ASP A 186 21.27 -0.97 2.35
N GLY A 187 20.73 -2.00 1.71
CA GLY A 187 21.51 -3.10 1.15
C GLY A 187 22.16 -2.80 -0.18
N ALA A 188 21.86 -1.64 -0.79
CA ALA A 188 22.45 -1.25 -2.06
C ALA A 188 23.97 -1.05 -1.94
N CYS A 189 24.70 -1.60 -2.92
CA CYS A 189 26.14 -1.50 -3.00
C CYS A 189 26.56 -1.39 -4.46
N GLY A 190 26.76 -0.16 -4.92
CA GLY A 190 27.25 0.17 -6.25
C GLY A 190 28.69 0.65 -6.26
N GLU A 191 29.13 1.20 -7.37
CA GLU A 191 30.44 1.82 -7.53
C GLU A 191 30.42 3.24 -6.94
N GLY A 192 31.52 3.63 -6.31
CA GLY A 192 31.80 4.99 -5.89
C GLY A 192 32.46 5.81 -6.99
N PRO A 193 32.87 7.06 -6.70
CA PRO A 193 33.47 7.97 -7.68
C PRO A 193 34.76 7.45 -8.30
N ASN A 194 35.45 6.52 -7.64
CA ASN A 194 36.67 5.88 -8.12
C ASN A 194 36.42 4.56 -8.89
N GLY A 195 35.15 4.20 -9.18
CA GLY A 195 34.74 2.99 -9.89
C GLY A 195 34.88 1.70 -9.06
N LYS A 196 35.08 1.80 -7.74
CA LYS A 196 35.19 0.63 -6.84
C LYS A 196 33.94 0.47 -6.00
N ARG A 197 33.71 -0.76 -5.56
CA ARG A 197 32.68 -1.12 -4.58
C ARG A 197 33.31 -1.33 -3.21
N GLN A 198 32.61 -0.88 -2.16
CA GLN A 198 33.04 -1.10 -0.77
C GLN A 198 32.62 -2.49 -0.31
N VAL A 199 33.42 -3.09 0.53
CA VAL A 199 33.04 -4.23 1.37
C VAL A 199 32.77 -3.68 2.75
N TYR A 200 31.53 -3.62 3.15
CA TYR A 200 31.10 -2.98 4.38
C TYR A 200 31.49 -3.78 5.63
N ASP A 201 32.03 -3.11 6.65
CA ASP A 201 32.25 -3.68 7.97
C ASP A 201 31.00 -3.66 8.83
N TRP A 202 30.01 -4.50 8.46
CA TRP A 202 28.75 -4.62 9.18
C TRP A 202 28.90 -4.83 10.70
N PRO A 203 29.82 -5.68 11.18
CA PRO A 203 30.04 -5.85 12.61
C PRO A 203 30.38 -4.53 13.31
N ARG A 204 31.24 -3.72 12.70
CA ARG A 204 31.65 -2.43 13.25
C ARG A 204 30.52 -1.42 13.23
N TYR A 205 29.76 -1.33 12.13
CA TYR A 205 28.60 -0.43 12.03
C TYR A 205 27.54 -0.77 13.07
N ILE A 206 27.21 -2.06 13.21
CA ILE A 206 26.29 -2.56 14.23
C ILE A 206 26.79 -2.25 15.64
N ALA A 207 28.07 -2.46 15.94
CA ALA A 207 28.67 -2.17 17.23
C ALA A 207 28.56 -0.68 17.59
N THR A 208 28.80 0.21 16.63
CA THR A 208 28.67 1.66 16.81
C THR A 208 27.23 2.06 17.19
N VAL A 209 26.23 1.49 16.51
CA VAL A 209 24.82 1.74 16.88
C VAL A 209 24.54 1.24 18.30
N ARG A 210 25.02 0.03 18.65
CA ARG A 210 24.79 -0.55 19.98
C ARG A 210 25.45 0.25 21.11
N GLU A 211 26.61 0.86 20.83
CA GLU A 211 27.32 1.71 21.79
C GLU A 211 26.53 3.00 22.09
N HIS A 212 26.05 3.68 21.07
CA HIS A 212 25.44 5.00 21.21
C HIS A 212 23.92 4.97 21.38
N GLN A 213 23.23 3.99 20.79
CA GLN A 213 21.76 3.85 20.83
C GLN A 213 21.37 2.37 21.04
N PRO A 214 21.59 1.81 22.24
CA PRO A 214 21.41 0.37 22.52
C PRO A 214 19.95 -0.11 22.34
N ASP A 215 18.98 0.80 22.51
CA ASP A 215 17.54 0.53 22.37
C ASP A 215 17.03 0.71 20.93
N ALA A 216 17.85 1.18 20.00
CA ALA A 216 17.47 1.28 18.60
C ALA A 216 17.41 -0.10 17.95
N VAL A 217 16.39 -0.35 17.13
CA VAL A 217 16.42 -1.46 16.18
C VAL A 217 17.28 -1.08 14.98
N ILE A 218 17.97 -2.07 14.43
CA ILE A 218 18.76 -1.92 13.22
C ILE A 218 18.08 -2.68 12.10
N PHE A 219 17.68 -1.95 11.07
CA PHE A 219 17.19 -2.49 9.81
C PHE A 219 18.35 -2.70 8.83
N SER A 220 18.34 -3.81 8.14
CA SER A 220 18.97 -4.03 6.84
C SER A 220 18.23 -5.17 6.14
N ASP A 221 18.60 -5.53 4.90
CA ASP A 221 17.91 -6.62 4.19
C ASP A 221 17.79 -7.91 5.01
N ALA A 222 18.80 -8.22 5.82
CA ALA A 222 18.88 -9.45 6.61
C ALA A 222 18.92 -9.22 8.13
N GLY A 223 18.59 -8.03 8.60
CA GLY A 223 18.70 -7.67 10.02
C GLY A 223 20.01 -6.98 10.38
N PRO A 224 20.36 -6.83 11.69
CA PRO A 224 20.21 -7.85 12.72
C PRO A 224 18.87 -7.90 13.47
N ASP A 225 18.13 -6.79 13.55
CA ASP A 225 16.89 -6.75 14.34
C ASP A 225 15.64 -6.84 13.48
N VAL A 226 15.65 -6.19 12.31
CA VAL A 226 14.51 -6.06 11.39
C VAL A 226 15.02 -6.29 9.97
N ARG A 227 14.26 -7.00 9.15
CA ARG A 227 14.61 -7.28 7.76
C ARG A 227 13.69 -6.56 6.77
N TRP A 228 14.19 -6.35 5.57
CA TRP A 228 13.33 -5.96 4.45
C TRP A 228 12.32 -7.05 4.08
N CYS A 229 11.11 -6.68 3.69
CA CYS A 229 10.09 -7.63 3.25
C CYS A 229 10.31 -8.19 1.83
N GLY A 230 11.38 -7.81 1.15
CA GLY A 230 11.74 -8.31 -0.19
C GLY A 230 10.98 -7.66 -1.34
N ASN A 231 10.22 -6.59 -1.12
CA ASN A 231 9.58 -5.79 -2.16
C ASN A 231 9.23 -4.37 -1.67
N GLU A 232 9.20 -3.41 -2.60
CA GLU A 232 8.87 -2.00 -2.35
C GLU A 232 7.37 -1.67 -2.50
N ARG A 233 6.53 -2.69 -2.55
CA ARG A 233 5.07 -2.53 -2.58
C ARG A 233 4.42 -2.67 -1.21
N ALA A 234 5.21 -2.96 -0.18
CA ALA A 234 4.78 -3.23 1.19
C ALA A 234 3.77 -4.39 1.29
N ILE A 235 3.94 -5.43 0.47
CA ILE A 235 3.04 -6.59 0.43
C ILE A 235 3.69 -7.78 1.11
N GLY A 236 3.13 -8.18 2.25
CA GLY A 236 3.50 -9.40 2.99
C GLY A 236 2.89 -10.66 2.39
N GLY A 237 3.62 -11.76 2.47
CA GLY A 237 3.14 -13.09 2.08
C GLY A 237 1.98 -13.57 2.97
N GLU A 238 1.20 -14.52 2.48
CA GLU A 238 0.20 -15.24 3.27
C GLU A 238 0.83 -15.97 4.46
N THR A 239 2.04 -16.46 4.29
CA THR A 239 2.90 -16.97 5.35
C THR A 239 3.98 -15.93 5.64
N ASN A 240 4.05 -15.45 6.88
CA ASN A 240 5.11 -14.55 7.33
C ASN A 240 5.58 -14.97 8.73
N TRP A 241 6.77 -15.54 8.80
CA TRP A 241 7.47 -15.85 10.04
C TRP A 241 8.34 -14.65 10.44
N ALA A 242 8.29 -14.27 11.70
CA ALA A 242 9.20 -13.27 12.26
C ALA A 242 10.63 -13.83 12.45
N THR A 243 10.84 -15.09 12.18
CA THR A 243 12.12 -15.80 12.33
C THR A 243 12.84 -15.97 11.00
N LEU A 244 14.19 -15.96 11.01
CA LEU A 244 15.04 -16.04 9.83
C LEU A 244 16.26 -16.91 10.10
N ARG A 245 16.68 -17.71 9.10
CA ARG A 245 17.98 -18.39 9.06
C ARG A 245 19.02 -17.41 8.53
N ARG A 246 19.57 -16.58 9.42
CA ARG A 246 20.49 -15.49 9.06
C ARG A 246 21.76 -15.95 8.37
N ASP A 247 22.23 -17.17 8.65
CA ASP A 247 23.43 -17.72 8.01
C ASP A 247 23.26 -17.97 6.51
N GLU A 248 22.00 -18.00 6.03
CA GLU A 248 21.67 -18.23 4.62
C GLU A 248 21.30 -16.95 3.86
N ILE A 249 21.12 -15.82 4.57
CA ILE A 249 20.68 -14.55 4.03
C ILE A 249 21.68 -13.46 4.36
N SER A 250 22.19 -12.79 3.32
CA SER A 250 23.12 -11.64 3.46
C SER A 250 22.45 -10.34 3.02
N VAL A 251 23.01 -9.22 3.45
CA VAL A 251 22.64 -7.90 2.94
C VAL A 251 22.95 -7.84 1.43
N GLY A 252 22.07 -7.21 0.63
CA GLY A 252 22.14 -7.20 -0.84
C GLY A 252 21.69 -8.52 -1.49
N THR A 253 20.96 -9.36 -0.77
CA THR A 253 20.52 -10.67 -1.26
C THR A 253 19.45 -10.56 -2.36
N SER A 254 19.48 -11.50 -3.30
CA SER A 254 18.38 -11.69 -4.28
C SER A 254 17.28 -12.63 -3.79
N LYS A 255 17.36 -13.15 -2.55
CA LYS A 255 16.40 -14.09 -1.97
C LYS A 255 15.13 -13.39 -1.44
N THR A 256 14.54 -12.52 -2.25
CA THR A 256 13.41 -11.68 -1.86
C THR A 256 12.18 -12.45 -1.40
N ALA A 257 11.92 -13.63 -1.99
CA ALA A 257 10.81 -14.50 -1.57
C ALA A 257 11.02 -15.10 -0.17
N GLU A 258 12.26 -15.39 0.23
CA GLU A 258 12.60 -15.86 1.58
C GLU A 258 12.47 -14.72 2.59
N LEU A 259 12.92 -13.51 2.22
CA LEU A 259 12.72 -12.30 3.04
C LEU A 259 11.23 -12.00 3.27
N ASN A 260 10.40 -12.20 2.24
CA ASN A 260 8.96 -11.96 2.36
C ASN A 260 8.27 -12.96 3.30
N ARG A 261 8.68 -14.23 3.22
CA ARG A 261 8.04 -15.33 3.96
C ARG A 261 8.62 -15.55 5.36
N GLY A 262 9.92 -15.29 5.58
CA GLY A 262 10.65 -15.79 6.74
C GLY A 262 10.79 -17.32 6.76
N HIS A 263 11.27 -17.89 7.87
CA HIS A 263 11.53 -19.30 8.02
C HIS A 263 10.89 -19.85 9.30
N ALA A 264 10.11 -20.91 9.19
CA ALA A 264 9.48 -21.59 10.33
C ALA A 264 10.52 -22.13 11.35
N ASP A 265 11.67 -22.55 10.83
CA ASP A 265 12.84 -23.06 11.58
C ASP A 265 13.95 -22.02 11.70
N GLY A 266 13.62 -20.73 11.61
CA GLY A 266 14.57 -19.64 11.72
C GLY A 266 15.28 -19.62 13.06
N THR A 267 16.57 -19.24 13.03
CA THR A 267 17.46 -19.23 14.20
C THR A 267 17.50 -17.89 14.93
N HIS A 268 16.99 -16.84 14.32
CA HIS A 268 16.97 -15.48 14.86
C HIS A 268 15.60 -14.86 14.68
N TRP A 269 15.16 -14.03 15.65
CA TRP A 269 13.98 -13.19 15.52
C TRP A 269 14.33 -11.96 14.69
N VAL A 270 13.83 -11.88 13.45
CA VAL A 270 14.11 -10.80 12.50
C VAL A 270 12.81 -10.54 11.70
N PRO A 271 11.84 -9.83 12.29
CA PRO A 271 10.56 -9.56 11.65
C PRO A 271 10.72 -8.69 10.40
N ALA A 272 9.77 -8.78 9.48
CA ALA A 272 9.78 -8.01 8.25
C ALA A 272 9.22 -6.61 8.45
N GLU A 273 9.89 -5.61 7.89
CA GLU A 273 9.38 -4.26 7.67
C GLU A 273 8.92 -4.10 6.22
N PHE A 274 7.80 -3.40 6.05
CA PHE A 274 7.13 -3.23 4.77
C PHE A 274 7.15 -1.76 4.35
N ASN A 275 7.91 -1.45 3.31
CA ASN A 275 8.10 -0.08 2.82
C ASN A 275 7.53 0.14 1.43
N THR A 276 6.95 1.30 1.20
CA THR A 276 6.52 1.81 -0.10
C THR A 276 6.39 3.32 -0.06
N SER A 277 6.35 3.97 -1.24
CA SER A 277 6.11 5.41 -1.32
C SER A 277 4.64 5.73 -1.55
N ILE A 278 4.16 6.87 -1.02
CA ILE A 278 2.78 7.37 -1.24
C ILE A 278 2.55 7.79 -2.69
N ARG A 279 3.63 8.18 -3.41
CA ARG A 279 3.63 8.63 -4.80
C ARG A 279 4.66 7.87 -5.64
N PRO A 280 4.67 7.98 -6.97
CA PRO A 280 5.70 7.37 -7.81
C PRO A 280 7.10 7.88 -7.45
N GLY A 281 8.03 6.94 -7.26
CA GLY A 281 9.42 7.22 -6.83
C GLY A 281 9.55 7.47 -5.33
N TRP A 282 10.81 7.58 -4.86
CA TRP A 282 11.15 7.84 -3.47
C TRP A 282 11.27 9.33 -3.17
N PHE A 283 11.85 10.10 -4.10
CA PHE A 283 11.94 11.56 -4.02
C PHE A 283 10.75 12.23 -4.71
N TRP A 284 10.36 13.40 -4.21
CA TRP A 284 9.31 14.19 -4.84
C TRP A 284 9.75 14.68 -6.24
N LYS A 285 8.77 14.73 -7.15
CA LYS A 285 8.94 15.27 -8.51
C LYS A 285 7.70 16.08 -8.88
N ALA A 286 7.92 17.22 -9.53
CA ALA A 286 6.82 18.07 -9.98
C ALA A 286 5.91 17.36 -11.00
N GLY A 287 4.61 17.65 -10.96
CA GLY A 287 3.63 17.13 -11.91
C GLY A 287 3.17 15.70 -11.68
N LEU A 288 3.54 15.04 -10.56
CA LEU A 288 3.15 13.67 -10.25
C LEU A 288 2.06 13.57 -9.15
N ASP A 289 1.28 14.62 -8.91
CA ASP A 289 0.24 14.61 -7.87
C ASP A 289 -0.90 13.63 -8.19
N ASP A 290 -1.23 13.43 -9.47
CA ASP A 290 -2.21 12.42 -9.90
C ASP A 290 -1.75 10.98 -9.61
N GLY A 291 -0.45 10.77 -9.38
CA GLY A 291 0.15 9.49 -9.01
C GLY A 291 0.08 9.16 -7.51
N VAL A 292 -0.47 10.03 -6.66
CA VAL A 292 -0.63 9.77 -5.23
C VAL A 292 -1.59 8.62 -5.01
N LYS A 293 -1.13 7.58 -4.27
CA LYS A 293 -1.92 6.38 -4.01
C LYS A 293 -3.28 6.71 -3.42
N SER A 294 -4.32 6.03 -3.91
CA SER A 294 -5.69 6.18 -3.40
C SER A 294 -5.81 5.62 -1.97
N LEU A 295 -6.85 6.05 -1.24
CA LEU A 295 -7.15 5.50 0.09
C LEU A 295 -7.32 3.99 0.08
N ASP A 296 -7.92 3.43 -0.98
CA ASP A 296 -8.11 1.99 -1.11
C ASP A 296 -6.77 1.26 -1.20
N VAL A 297 -5.85 1.75 -2.03
CA VAL A 297 -4.51 1.18 -2.14
C VAL A 297 -3.76 1.28 -0.82
N LEU A 298 -3.83 2.41 -0.11
CA LEU A 298 -3.18 2.57 1.18
C LEU A 298 -3.77 1.66 2.26
N MET A 299 -5.10 1.50 2.31
CA MET A 299 -5.77 0.58 3.24
C MET A 299 -5.45 -0.89 2.93
N GLU A 300 -5.40 -1.28 1.66
CA GLU A 300 -4.97 -2.63 1.25
C GLU A 300 -3.51 -2.88 1.63
N THR A 301 -2.64 -1.87 1.44
CA THR A 301 -1.23 -1.94 1.86
C THR A 301 -1.10 -2.09 3.37
N TYR A 302 -1.87 -1.33 4.16
CA TYR A 302 -1.89 -1.47 5.62
C TYR A 302 -2.32 -2.89 6.06
N ARG A 303 -3.34 -3.47 5.41
CA ARG A 303 -3.76 -4.85 5.65
C ARG A 303 -2.72 -5.86 5.21
N ALA A 304 -2.02 -5.60 4.10
CA ALA A 304 -0.99 -6.48 3.55
C ALA A 304 0.36 -6.38 4.26
N SER A 305 0.56 -5.40 5.13
CA SER A 305 1.76 -5.16 5.93
C SER A 305 1.50 -5.41 7.42
N VAL A 306 0.80 -4.52 8.10
CA VAL A 306 0.48 -4.64 9.53
C VAL A 306 -0.40 -5.85 9.79
N GLY A 307 -1.38 -6.11 8.93
CA GLY A 307 -2.23 -7.31 8.99
C GLY A 307 -1.51 -8.62 8.59
N ARG A 308 -0.21 -8.55 8.28
CA ARG A 308 0.67 -9.71 8.03
C ARG A 308 1.79 -9.82 9.07
N GLY A 309 1.69 -9.07 10.16
CA GLY A 309 2.58 -9.18 11.32
C GLY A 309 3.89 -8.41 11.24
N GLY A 310 4.01 -7.45 10.31
CA GLY A 310 5.14 -6.53 10.27
C GLY A 310 4.72 -5.08 10.50
N ASN A 311 5.67 -4.15 10.40
CA ASN A 311 5.38 -2.73 10.47
C ASN A 311 5.32 -2.12 9.08
N PHE A 312 4.52 -1.07 8.93
CA PHE A 312 4.35 -0.33 7.69
C PHE A 312 5.12 1.00 7.73
N LEU A 313 6.12 1.13 6.86
CA LEU A 313 6.93 2.32 6.65
C LEU A 313 6.50 2.97 5.33
N LEU A 314 5.74 4.07 5.41
CA LEU A 314 5.24 4.80 4.24
C LEU A 314 6.10 6.01 3.95
N ASN A 315 6.69 6.08 2.76
CA ASN A 315 7.48 7.23 2.33
C ASN A 315 6.59 8.38 1.86
N ILE A 316 6.83 9.55 2.43
CA ILE A 316 6.15 10.81 2.10
C ILE A 316 7.24 11.88 1.89
N PRO A 317 7.68 12.10 0.63
CA PRO A 317 8.77 13.01 0.35
C PRO A 317 8.31 14.48 0.39
N PRO A 318 9.06 15.39 1.05
CA PRO A 318 8.85 16.82 0.90
C PRO A 318 9.13 17.30 -0.51
N ASP A 319 8.45 18.37 -0.95
CA ASP A 319 8.69 19.05 -2.21
C ASP A 319 9.94 19.94 -2.16
N ASP A 320 10.22 20.64 -3.26
CA ASP A 320 11.38 21.56 -3.40
C ASP A 320 11.29 22.81 -2.51
N ARG A 321 10.12 23.13 -1.97
CA ARG A 321 9.97 24.17 -0.94
C ARG A 321 10.41 23.68 0.44
N GLY A 322 10.47 22.36 0.65
CA GLY A 322 10.70 21.70 1.92
C GLY A 322 9.42 21.47 2.73
N LEU A 323 8.28 21.30 2.06
CA LEU A 323 6.97 21.03 2.67
C LEU A 323 6.39 19.71 2.15
N ILE A 324 5.62 19.00 2.99
CA ILE A 324 4.74 17.95 2.47
C ILE A 324 3.63 18.64 1.68
N THR A 325 3.39 18.20 0.44
CA THR A 325 2.41 18.82 -0.47
C THR A 325 1.00 18.78 0.12
N ASP A 326 0.14 19.74 -0.25
CA ASP A 326 -1.25 19.76 0.20
C ASP A 326 -2.01 18.48 -0.19
N THR A 327 -1.68 17.90 -1.35
CA THR A 327 -2.25 16.64 -1.84
C THR A 327 -1.91 15.48 -0.90
N ASP A 328 -0.65 15.36 -0.47
CA ASP A 328 -0.21 14.31 0.45
C ASP A 328 -0.78 14.55 1.86
N VAL A 329 -0.79 15.79 2.35
CA VAL A 329 -1.41 16.16 3.64
C VAL A 329 -2.88 15.76 3.68
N ALA A 330 -3.64 16.08 2.64
CA ALA A 330 -5.05 15.70 2.54
C ALA A 330 -5.23 14.17 2.49
N ARG A 331 -4.36 13.46 1.75
CA ARG A 331 -4.39 12.01 1.66
C ARG A 331 -4.06 11.34 3.01
N LEU A 332 -3.09 11.85 3.74
CA LEU A 332 -2.71 11.37 5.07
C LEU A 332 -3.81 11.59 6.10
N ALA A 333 -4.44 12.77 6.08
CA ALA A 333 -5.58 13.07 6.95
C ALA A 333 -6.74 12.09 6.71
N ALA A 334 -7.10 11.88 5.44
CA ALA A 334 -8.15 10.93 5.08
C ALA A 334 -7.79 9.48 5.44
N LEU A 335 -6.52 9.08 5.32
CA LEU A 335 -6.05 7.77 5.77
C LEU A 335 -6.20 7.61 7.28
N GLY A 336 -5.81 8.61 8.07
CA GLY A 336 -5.98 8.61 9.53
C GLY A 336 -7.44 8.46 9.94
N GLU A 337 -8.35 9.19 9.29
CA GLU A 337 -9.80 9.06 9.53
C GLU A 337 -10.31 7.64 9.24
N VAL A 338 -9.86 7.03 8.14
CA VAL A 338 -10.25 5.65 7.78
C VAL A 338 -9.71 4.63 8.78
N LEU A 339 -8.44 4.75 9.17
CA LEU A 339 -7.81 3.86 10.14
C LEU A 339 -8.52 3.94 11.51
N ASP A 340 -8.81 5.14 11.99
CA ASP A 340 -9.54 5.35 13.25
C ASP A 340 -10.97 4.82 13.15
N ALA A 341 -11.70 5.16 12.09
CA ALA A 341 -13.07 4.68 11.89
C ALA A 341 -13.17 3.15 11.75
N THR A 342 -12.11 2.49 11.28
CA THR A 342 -12.05 1.02 11.13
C THR A 342 -11.55 0.35 12.41
N TYR A 343 -10.40 0.80 12.95
CA TYR A 343 -9.66 0.09 14.00
C TYR A 343 -9.75 0.74 15.39
N GLY A 344 -10.25 1.97 15.48
CA GLY A 344 -10.40 2.69 16.74
C GLY A 344 -11.36 2.03 17.74
N ARG A 345 -12.25 1.16 17.28
CA ARG A 345 -13.20 0.43 18.13
C ARG A 345 -13.33 -1.05 17.74
N CYS A 346 -12.85 -1.93 18.62
CA CYS A 346 -13.09 -3.37 18.50
C CYS A 346 -14.50 -3.72 18.98
N ALA A 347 -15.34 -4.30 18.11
CA ALA A 347 -16.71 -4.64 18.45
C ALA A 347 -16.80 -5.74 19.52
N LEU A 348 -15.87 -6.72 19.51
CA LEU A 348 -15.79 -7.79 20.48
C LEU A 348 -15.41 -7.28 21.88
N ALA A 349 -14.39 -6.40 21.97
CA ALA A 349 -13.97 -5.79 23.23
C ALA A 349 -15.08 -4.93 23.83
N ALA A 350 -15.74 -4.10 23.03
CA ALA A 350 -16.84 -3.25 23.48
C ALA A 350 -18.03 -4.06 24.04
N LEU A 351 -18.31 -5.23 23.45
CA LEU A 351 -19.34 -6.12 23.98
C LEU A 351 -18.90 -6.81 25.28
N ALA A 352 -17.60 -7.17 25.38
CA ALA A 352 -17.02 -7.81 26.57
C ALA A 352 -17.01 -6.88 27.78
N GLU A 353 -16.70 -5.57 27.61
CA GLU A 353 -16.78 -4.56 28.66
C GLU A 353 -18.19 -4.47 29.30
N GLY A 354 -19.25 -4.71 28.50
CA GLY A 354 -20.63 -4.79 28.93
C GLY A 354 -21.02 -6.14 29.54
N GLY A 355 -20.09 -7.11 29.71
CA GLY A 355 -20.38 -8.47 30.17
C GLY A 355 -21.12 -9.33 29.16
N GLY A 356 -21.17 -8.90 27.89
CA GLY A 356 -21.92 -9.57 26.82
C GLY A 356 -21.17 -10.69 26.10
N VAL A 357 -20.05 -11.19 26.63
CA VAL A 357 -19.25 -12.25 26.00
C VAL A 357 -19.00 -13.39 26.98
N VAL A 358 -19.28 -14.63 26.55
CA VAL A 358 -18.93 -15.84 27.27
C VAL A 358 -17.89 -16.62 26.45
N ALA A 359 -16.69 -16.76 27.02
CA ALA A 359 -15.57 -17.43 26.37
C ALA A 359 -15.46 -18.89 26.80
N ARG A 360 -15.16 -19.80 25.88
CA ARG A 360 -14.89 -21.23 26.10
C ARG A 360 -13.70 -21.66 25.25
N ALA A 361 -13.06 -22.75 25.61
CA ALA A 361 -12.01 -23.38 24.84
C ALA A 361 -12.04 -24.87 24.90
N SER A 362 -11.42 -25.56 23.93
CA SER A 362 -11.22 -27.02 23.94
C SER A 362 -10.37 -27.48 25.11
N ASN A 363 -9.38 -26.66 25.46
CA ASN A 363 -8.47 -26.90 26.57
C ASN A 363 -7.99 -25.53 27.12
N VAL A 364 -7.71 -25.46 28.41
CA VAL A 364 -7.14 -24.33 29.11
C VAL A 364 -5.98 -24.83 29.95
N ARG A 365 -4.78 -24.33 29.73
CA ARG A 365 -3.54 -24.74 30.41
C ARG A 365 -3.74 -24.84 31.93
N GLY A 366 -3.55 -26.06 32.45
CA GLY A 366 -3.75 -26.36 33.87
C GLY A 366 -5.16 -26.11 34.40
N GLY A 367 -6.12 -25.77 33.56
CA GLY A 367 -7.44 -25.31 33.98
C GLY A 367 -7.44 -23.94 34.66
N GLU A 368 -6.35 -23.19 34.56
CA GLU A 368 -6.17 -21.91 35.26
C GLU A 368 -6.79 -20.73 34.51
N ALA A 369 -7.48 -19.86 35.24
CA ALA A 369 -8.17 -18.70 34.68
C ALA A 369 -7.22 -17.71 33.93
N ARG A 370 -5.93 -17.64 34.30
CA ARG A 370 -4.93 -16.80 33.65
C ARG A 370 -4.62 -17.22 32.19
N PHE A 371 -4.99 -18.45 31.81
CA PHE A 371 -4.85 -18.98 30.44
C PHE A 371 -6.19 -19.22 29.75
N ALA A 372 -7.29 -18.70 30.32
CA ALA A 372 -8.62 -18.88 29.75
C ALA A 372 -8.81 -18.10 28.45
N ALA A 373 -9.74 -18.53 27.58
CA ALA A 373 -10.06 -17.85 26.33
C ALA A 373 -10.61 -16.42 26.52
N SER A 374 -11.06 -16.06 27.73
CA SER A 374 -11.44 -14.68 28.07
C SER A 374 -10.26 -13.72 28.13
N GLN A 375 -9.03 -14.20 28.31
CA GLN A 375 -7.83 -13.38 28.40
C GLN A 375 -7.50 -12.64 27.09
N VAL A 376 -7.91 -13.14 25.94
CA VAL A 376 -7.68 -12.50 24.62
C VAL A 376 -8.58 -11.27 24.39
N LEU A 377 -9.55 -11.02 25.26
CA LEU A 377 -10.44 -9.84 25.19
C LEU A 377 -9.75 -8.58 25.75
N ASP A 378 -8.72 -8.76 26.57
CA ASP A 378 -7.81 -7.70 26.96
C ASP A 378 -6.83 -7.44 25.79
N PRO A 379 -6.69 -6.19 25.30
CA PRO A 379 -5.81 -5.87 24.16
C PRO A 379 -4.31 -6.01 24.45
N GLY A 380 -3.90 -6.33 25.68
CA GLY A 380 -2.51 -6.55 26.08
C GLY A 380 -1.89 -7.79 25.44
N ARG A 381 -0.54 -7.83 25.29
CA ARG A 381 0.18 -9.04 24.87
C ARG A 381 0.51 -9.98 26.03
N ASP A 382 0.39 -9.53 27.27
CA ASP A 382 0.75 -10.28 28.46
C ASP A 382 -0.40 -11.19 28.95
N THR A 383 -1.60 -10.96 28.46
CA THR A 383 -2.78 -11.78 28.67
C THR A 383 -3.04 -12.63 27.42
N PHE A 384 -3.24 -13.94 27.61
CA PHE A 384 -3.42 -14.86 26.49
C PHE A 384 -4.15 -16.15 26.88
N TRP A 385 -4.86 -16.75 25.95
CA TRP A 385 -5.29 -18.12 26.01
C TRP A 385 -4.15 -19.06 25.64
N ALA A 386 -3.99 -20.17 26.36
CA ALA A 386 -3.04 -21.23 26.05
C ALA A 386 -3.59 -22.58 26.39
N VAL A 387 -3.10 -23.63 25.69
CA VAL A 387 -3.42 -25.06 25.98
C VAL A 387 -2.26 -25.73 26.70
N ASP A 388 -2.53 -26.94 27.22
CA ASP A 388 -1.49 -27.81 27.82
C ASP A 388 -0.44 -28.24 26.79
N ASP A 389 0.79 -28.55 27.24
CA ASP A 389 1.90 -28.94 26.37
C ASP A 389 1.72 -30.29 25.68
N ASP A 390 0.90 -31.18 26.25
CA ASP A 390 0.56 -32.50 25.73
C ASP A 390 -0.67 -32.48 24.78
N HIS A 391 -1.23 -31.28 24.54
CA HIS A 391 -2.33 -31.12 23.60
C HIS A 391 -1.82 -31.23 22.16
N ASP A 392 -2.19 -32.31 21.47
CA ASP A 392 -1.84 -32.52 20.06
C ASP A 392 -2.73 -31.67 19.14
N PRO A 393 -2.18 -30.58 18.52
CA PRO A 393 -2.96 -29.74 17.62
C PRO A 393 -3.35 -30.43 16.31
N GLU A 394 -2.70 -31.52 15.93
CA GLU A 394 -3.02 -32.33 14.75
C GLU A 394 -3.89 -33.54 15.12
N GLY A 395 -4.10 -33.79 16.43
CA GLY A 395 -4.91 -34.86 16.97
C GLY A 395 -6.41 -34.73 16.65
N PRO A 396 -7.21 -35.71 17.07
CA PRO A 396 -8.65 -35.74 16.83
C PRO A 396 -9.42 -34.60 17.53
N VAL A 397 -8.81 -33.99 18.56
CA VAL A 397 -9.37 -32.82 19.25
C VAL A 397 -8.50 -31.61 18.94
N ARG A 398 -8.93 -30.80 18.01
CA ARG A 398 -8.23 -29.54 17.62
C ARG A 398 -8.28 -28.53 18.76
N ALA A 399 -7.22 -27.74 18.91
CA ALA A 399 -7.23 -26.58 19.80
C ALA A 399 -8.18 -25.51 19.23
N TRP A 400 -9.18 -25.11 20.01
CA TRP A 400 -10.08 -24.03 19.65
C TRP A 400 -10.45 -23.18 20.86
N ALA A 401 -10.68 -21.89 20.59
CA ALA A 401 -11.32 -20.95 21.51
C ALA A 401 -12.56 -20.36 20.82
N GLU A 402 -13.63 -20.15 21.58
CA GLU A 402 -14.88 -19.59 21.10
C GLU A 402 -15.47 -18.56 22.07
N TRP A 403 -16.22 -17.63 21.49
CA TRP A 403 -16.88 -16.54 22.19
C TRP A 403 -18.34 -16.51 21.80
N ASP A 404 -19.23 -16.79 22.76
CA ASP A 404 -20.68 -16.59 22.64
C ASP A 404 -21.00 -15.13 22.91
N LEU A 405 -21.75 -14.48 22.02
CA LEU A 405 -22.10 -13.07 22.06
C LEU A 405 -23.54 -12.89 22.46
N ALA A 406 -23.80 -12.07 23.48
CA ALA A 406 -25.15 -11.82 24.01
C ALA A 406 -26.06 -11.09 23.01
N SER A 407 -25.46 -10.37 22.04
CA SER A 407 -26.18 -9.75 20.92
C SER A 407 -25.41 -9.96 19.62
N PRO A 408 -26.09 -9.95 18.45
CA PRO A 408 -25.41 -10.05 17.17
C PRO A 408 -24.39 -8.94 16.96
N VAL A 409 -23.18 -9.29 16.48
CA VAL A 409 -22.11 -8.35 16.09
C VAL A 409 -21.91 -8.44 14.60
N THR A 410 -21.87 -7.27 13.94
CA THR A 410 -21.54 -7.13 12.52
C THR A 410 -20.08 -6.67 12.37
N PHE A 411 -19.34 -7.35 11.47
CA PHE A 411 -17.93 -7.06 11.19
C PHE A 411 -17.59 -7.54 9.77
N ASP A 412 -16.48 -7.05 9.22
CA ASP A 412 -15.92 -7.48 7.94
C ASP A 412 -14.42 -7.83 8.03
N GLU A 413 -13.81 -7.60 9.20
CA GLU A 413 -12.43 -7.98 9.47
C GLU A 413 -12.30 -8.70 10.83
N VAL A 414 -11.42 -9.73 10.83
CA VAL A 414 -11.00 -10.44 12.05
C VAL A 414 -9.49 -10.29 12.18
N TRP A 415 -9.03 -9.84 13.36
CA TRP A 415 -7.61 -9.72 13.65
C TRP A 415 -7.24 -10.64 14.82
N LEU A 416 -6.16 -11.40 14.62
CA LEU A 416 -5.62 -12.34 15.60
C LEU A 416 -4.19 -11.92 15.98
N GLY A 417 -3.72 -12.35 17.15
CA GLY A 417 -2.33 -12.15 17.60
C GLY A 417 -1.89 -13.25 18.55
N GLU A 418 -0.59 -13.58 18.48
CA GLU A 418 0.09 -14.49 19.42
C GLU A 418 0.84 -13.67 20.48
N PRO A 419 1.09 -14.23 21.69
CA PRO A 419 2.01 -13.63 22.66
C PRO A 419 3.46 -13.80 22.21
N ILE A 420 3.90 -12.94 21.28
CA ILE A 420 5.19 -13.08 20.55
C ILE A 420 6.42 -13.02 21.46
N GLN A 421 6.33 -12.43 22.65
CA GLN A 421 7.38 -12.51 23.69
C GLN A 421 7.72 -13.96 24.08
N LEU A 422 6.80 -14.91 23.77
CA LEU A 422 6.99 -16.35 23.94
C LEU A 422 7.28 -17.09 22.62
N GLY A 423 7.55 -16.35 21.54
CA GLY A 423 7.82 -16.89 20.21
C GLY A 423 6.57 -17.07 19.35
N GLN A 424 6.77 -17.19 18.05
CA GLN A 424 5.71 -17.43 17.07
C GLN A 424 5.48 -18.94 16.91
N ARG A 425 4.22 -19.42 16.98
CA ARG A 425 3.89 -20.84 17.13
C ARG A 425 2.98 -21.37 16.05
N VAL A 426 1.95 -20.59 15.68
CA VAL A 426 0.86 -21.06 14.83
C VAL A 426 1.29 -21.18 13.38
N GLU A 427 1.02 -22.34 12.79
CA GLU A 427 1.32 -22.67 11.39
C GLU A 427 0.08 -22.64 10.50
N ARG A 428 -1.09 -23.00 11.06
CA ARG A 428 -2.37 -23.03 10.34
C ARG A 428 -3.51 -22.79 11.30
N PHE A 429 -4.48 -22.01 10.88
CA PHE A 429 -5.69 -21.72 11.63
C PHE A 429 -6.89 -21.49 10.71
N ARG A 430 -8.10 -21.51 11.27
CA ARG A 430 -9.32 -21.02 10.63
C ARG A 430 -10.22 -20.30 11.62
N VAL A 431 -11.05 -19.41 11.08
CA VAL A 431 -12.03 -18.64 11.82
C VAL A 431 -13.43 -19.05 11.36
N LEU A 432 -14.34 -19.25 12.31
CA LEU A 432 -15.72 -19.62 12.06
C LEU A 432 -16.65 -18.64 12.77
N CYS A 433 -17.80 -18.37 12.17
CA CYS A 433 -18.91 -17.68 12.81
C CYS A 433 -20.11 -18.60 12.96
N ARG A 434 -20.99 -18.29 13.93
CA ARG A 434 -22.23 -19.03 14.13
C ARG A 434 -23.30 -18.46 13.21
N GLY A 435 -23.78 -19.29 12.28
CA GLY A 435 -24.89 -18.93 11.39
C GLY A 435 -26.24 -18.88 12.12
N PRO A 436 -27.31 -18.41 11.45
CA PRO A 436 -28.65 -18.25 12.02
C PRO A 436 -29.24 -19.59 12.60
N GLU A 437 -28.82 -20.70 12.02
CA GLU A 437 -29.23 -22.04 12.48
C GLU A 437 -28.40 -22.62 13.64
N GLY A 438 -27.51 -21.80 14.22
CA GLY A 438 -26.60 -22.23 15.30
C GLY A 438 -25.40 -23.05 14.84
N ARG A 439 -25.24 -23.33 13.53
CA ARG A 439 -24.13 -24.11 12.99
C ARG A 439 -22.89 -23.20 12.73
N TRP A 440 -21.71 -23.76 12.96
CA TRP A 440 -20.45 -23.12 12.67
C TRP A 440 -20.15 -23.11 11.17
N LYS A 441 -19.89 -21.94 10.61
CA LYS A 441 -19.54 -21.70 9.20
C LYS A 441 -18.13 -21.09 9.14
N PRO A 442 -17.19 -21.68 8.37
CA PRO A 442 -15.89 -21.04 8.13
C PRO A 442 -16.07 -19.72 7.39
N ILE A 443 -15.37 -18.67 7.84
CA ILE A 443 -15.36 -17.33 7.23
C ILE A 443 -13.96 -16.90 6.79
N GLY A 444 -12.89 -17.53 7.30
CA GLY A 444 -11.52 -17.26 6.94
C GLY A 444 -10.58 -18.34 7.44
N ALA A 445 -9.40 -18.40 6.82
CA ALA A 445 -8.32 -19.30 7.22
C ALA A 445 -6.97 -18.64 6.87
N GLY A 446 -5.90 -19.14 7.46
CA GLY A 446 -4.56 -18.67 7.17
C GLY A 446 -3.49 -19.62 7.70
N THR A 447 -2.25 -19.24 7.44
CA THR A 447 -1.07 -19.99 7.89
C THR A 447 -0.56 -19.43 9.22
N THR A 448 0.33 -18.42 9.19
CA THR A 448 0.92 -17.82 10.40
C THR A 448 0.02 -16.74 11.00
N ILE A 449 0.11 -16.55 12.32
CA ILE A 449 -0.53 -15.45 13.05
C ILE A 449 0.52 -14.40 13.45
N GLY A 450 1.47 -14.74 14.32
CA GLY A 450 2.50 -13.81 14.80
C GLY A 450 1.94 -12.63 15.60
N PRO A 451 2.57 -11.44 15.53
CA PRO A 451 2.16 -10.27 16.30
C PRO A 451 0.79 -9.72 15.87
N ALA A 452 0.43 -9.91 14.59
CA ALA A 452 -0.88 -9.54 14.05
C ALA A 452 -1.20 -10.31 12.78
N ARG A 453 -2.43 -10.82 12.66
CA ARG A 453 -2.98 -11.42 11.46
C ARG A 453 -4.36 -10.87 11.18
N GLY A 454 -4.47 -9.98 10.19
CA GLY A 454 -5.74 -9.46 9.69
C GLY A 454 -6.32 -10.36 8.59
N LEU A 455 -7.62 -10.59 8.65
CA LEU A 455 -8.41 -11.31 7.64
C LEU A 455 -9.59 -10.45 7.25
N THR A 456 -9.71 -10.10 5.97
CA THR A 456 -10.94 -9.56 5.39
C THR A 456 -11.86 -10.72 5.06
N VAL A 457 -13.03 -10.78 5.69
CA VAL A 457 -13.95 -11.92 5.63
C VAL A 457 -15.27 -11.60 4.93
N GLY A 458 -15.40 -10.37 4.42
CA GLY A 458 -16.68 -9.80 4.01
C GLY A 458 -17.61 -9.56 5.18
N GLU A 459 -18.71 -8.85 4.97
CA GLU A 459 -19.64 -8.51 6.05
C GLU A 459 -20.30 -9.77 6.62
N GLN A 460 -20.15 -9.97 7.91
CA GLN A 460 -20.73 -11.06 8.69
C GLN A 460 -21.50 -10.48 9.87
N THR A 461 -22.64 -11.07 10.22
CA THR A 461 -23.35 -10.81 11.47
C THR A 461 -23.50 -12.12 12.21
N THR A 462 -23.02 -12.19 13.46
CA THR A 462 -22.99 -13.44 14.22
C THR A 462 -23.25 -13.24 15.71
N THR A 463 -23.71 -14.29 16.38
CA THR A 463 -23.79 -14.42 17.85
C THR A 463 -22.71 -15.35 18.40
N GLY A 464 -21.75 -15.78 17.60
CA GLY A 464 -20.64 -16.61 18.08
C GLY A 464 -19.48 -16.64 17.10
N LEU A 465 -18.28 -16.50 17.64
CA LEU A 465 -17.01 -16.60 16.93
C LEU A 465 -16.20 -17.76 17.47
N ARG A 466 -15.49 -18.48 16.61
CA ARG A 466 -14.53 -19.53 16.99
C ARG A 466 -13.26 -19.41 16.17
N VAL A 467 -12.13 -19.55 16.83
CA VAL A 467 -10.81 -19.73 16.19
C VAL A 467 -10.34 -21.13 16.46
N GLU A 468 -9.99 -21.86 15.42
CA GLU A 468 -9.41 -23.20 15.50
C GLU A 468 -7.96 -23.16 15.02
N ILE A 469 -7.05 -23.69 15.82
CA ILE A 469 -5.65 -23.90 15.44
C ILE A 469 -5.54 -25.28 14.82
N LEU A 470 -5.01 -25.33 13.59
CA LEU A 470 -4.93 -26.53 12.77
C LEU A 470 -3.52 -27.09 12.64
N GLY A 471 -2.52 -26.33 13.09
CA GLY A 471 -1.11 -26.68 13.16
C GLY A 471 -0.35 -25.65 13.96
N SER A 472 0.59 -26.10 14.78
CA SER A 472 1.43 -25.26 15.64
C SER A 472 2.72 -26.00 15.99
N GLN A 473 3.84 -25.28 16.08
CA GLN A 473 5.16 -25.87 16.44
C GLN A 473 5.31 -26.19 17.93
N ALA A 474 4.44 -25.62 18.77
CA ALA A 474 4.37 -25.86 20.20
C ALA A 474 2.95 -25.62 20.68
N ALA A 475 2.67 -25.81 21.98
CA ALA A 475 1.35 -25.51 22.56
C ALA A 475 0.85 -24.14 22.08
N PRO A 476 -0.26 -24.06 21.33
CA PRO A 476 -0.75 -22.81 20.76
C PRO A 476 -1.24 -21.84 21.83
N ALA A 477 -1.05 -20.54 21.54
CA ALA A 477 -1.54 -19.48 22.38
C ALA A 477 -2.02 -18.29 21.51
N LEU A 478 -3.06 -17.59 21.97
CA LEU A 478 -3.56 -16.36 21.34
C LEU A 478 -3.63 -15.26 22.40
N SER A 479 -3.08 -14.10 22.07
CA SER A 479 -3.15 -12.88 22.91
C SER A 479 -4.19 -11.87 22.43
N ARG A 480 -4.70 -12.02 21.20
CA ARG A 480 -5.68 -11.11 20.63
C ARG A 480 -6.67 -11.83 19.73
N VAL A 481 -7.93 -11.43 19.86
CA VAL A 481 -9.00 -11.63 18.88
C VAL A 481 -9.80 -10.34 18.79
N SER A 482 -9.85 -9.72 17.62
CA SER A 482 -10.56 -8.46 17.42
C SER A 482 -11.47 -8.54 16.19
N LEU A 483 -12.63 -7.88 16.28
CA LEU A 483 -13.61 -7.76 15.21
C LEU A 483 -13.77 -6.27 14.85
N TYR A 484 -13.57 -5.97 13.58
CA TYR A 484 -13.68 -4.62 13.05
C TYR A 484 -14.69 -4.54 11.92
N LEU A 485 -15.31 -3.39 11.78
CA LEU A 485 -16.24 -3.09 10.70
C LEU A 485 -15.77 -1.85 9.98
N SER A 486 -15.36 -2.01 8.72
CA SER A 486 -14.96 -0.90 7.85
C SER A 486 -16.07 0.13 7.72
N PRO A 487 -15.76 1.42 7.50
CA PRO A 487 -16.76 2.42 7.19
C PRO A 487 -17.56 2.05 5.94
N PRO A 488 -18.86 2.41 5.86
CA PRO A 488 -19.69 2.09 4.71
C PRO A 488 -19.21 2.82 3.46
N ARG A 489 -19.29 2.16 2.30
CA ARG A 489 -18.98 2.74 0.99
C ARG A 489 -20.26 2.92 0.19
N VAL A 490 -20.24 3.88 -0.75
CA VAL A 490 -21.31 4.04 -1.74
C VAL A 490 -20.82 3.47 -3.06
N ALA A 491 -21.60 2.56 -3.63
CA ALA A 491 -21.45 2.16 -5.02
C ALA A 491 -22.35 3.05 -5.89
N ILE A 492 -21.76 3.58 -6.98
CA ILE A 492 -22.42 4.42 -7.97
C ILE A 492 -22.50 3.62 -9.27
N GLU A 493 -23.69 3.34 -9.78
CA GLU A 493 -23.88 2.60 -11.02
C GLU A 493 -24.85 3.32 -11.99
N PRO A 494 -24.35 3.66 -13.20
CA PRO A 494 -22.98 3.53 -13.70
C PRO A 494 -22.01 4.52 -13.03
N ALA A 495 -20.74 4.12 -12.86
CA ALA A 495 -19.67 4.91 -12.23
C ALA A 495 -19.16 6.05 -13.15
N GLY A 496 -20.09 6.77 -13.76
CA GLY A 496 -19.86 7.78 -14.79
C GLY A 496 -20.37 7.34 -16.16
N ALA A 497 -20.72 8.30 -17.00
CA ALA A 497 -21.21 8.05 -18.35
C ALA A 497 -21.02 9.25 -19.28
N VAL A 498 -20.82 8.96 -20.58
CA VAL A 498 -21.13 9.90 -21.67
C VAL A 498 -22.38 9.36 -22.35
N ALA A 499 -23.44 10.15 -22.41
CA ALA A 499 -24.76 9.75 -22.88
C ALA A 499 -25.41 10.85 -23.73
N VAL A 500 -26.33 10.46 -24.60
CA VAL A 500 -27.15 11.36 -25.42
C VAL A 500 -28.62 11.47 -24.93
N SER A 501 -28.87 10.85 -23.77
CA SER A 501 -30.15 10.87 -23.07
C SER A 501 -29.93 10.87 -21.57
N PRO A 502 -30.93 11.24 -20.73
CA PRO A 502 -30.79 11.17 -19.29
C PRO A 502 -30.35 9.79 -18.80
N VAL A 503 -29.45 9.77 -17.78
CA VAL A 503 -28.92 8.56 -17.15
C VAL A 503 -29.58 8.37 -15.80
N GLU A 504 -30.11 7.17 -15.54
CA GLU A 504 -30.59 6.78 -14.21
C GLU A 504 -29.41 6.17 -13.43
N VAL A 505 -29.08 6.79 -12.30
CA VAL A 505 -27.91 6.43 -11.48
C VAL A 505 -28.39 5.81 -10.18
N SER A 506 -28.00 4.56 -9.94
CA SER A 506 -28.27 3.87 -8.68
C SER A 506 -27.15 4.14 -7.68
N LEU A 507 -27.52 4.55 -6.47
CA LEU A 507 -26.62 4.74 -5.33
C LEU A 507 -26.95 3.69 -4.28
N SER A 508 -26.00 2.84 -3.94
CA SER A 508 -26.21 1.79 -2.94
C SER A 508 -25.09 1.76 -1.90
N THR A 509 -25.45 1.38 -0.68
CA THR A 509 -24.55 1.19 0.43
C THR A 509 -25.01 0.00 1.28
N ARG A 510 -24.24 -0.42 2.29
CA ARG A 510 -24.63 -1.52 3.16
C ARG A 510 -25.90 -1.22 3.97
N PRO A 511 -26.65 -2.25 4.41
CA PRO A 511 -27.80 -2.09 5.28
C PRO A 511 -27.48 -1.31 6.57
N GLY A 512 -28.38 -0.42 6.99
CA GLY A 512 -28.20 0.41 8.18
C GLY A 512 -27.41 1.69 7.97
N ALA A 513 -26.84 1.94 6.78
CA ALA A 513 -26.28 3.21 6.38
C ALA A 513 -27.22 3.93 5.42
N VAL A 514 -27.15 5.27 5.42
CA VAL A 514 -27.94 6.17 4.55
C VAL A 514 -27.00 6.80 3.54
N THR A 515 -27.33 6.71 2.24
CA THR A 515 -26.57 7.40 1.19
C THR A 515 -27.12 8.80 0.99
N ARG A 516 -26.25 9.81 1.05
CA ARG A 516 -26.54 11.20 0.68
C ARG A 516 -25.69 11.62 -0.51
N TYR A 517 -26.19 12.53 -1.33
CA TYR A 517 -25.52 12.93 -2.56
C TYR A 517 -25.67 14.42 -2.87
N THR A 518 -24.79 14.91 -3.75
CA THR A 518 -24.85 16.25 -4.38
C THR A 518 -24.68 16.10 -5.89
N LEU A 519 -25.18 17.07 -6.66
CA LEU A 519 -25.11 17.11 -8.13
C LEU A 519 -24.27 18.29 -8.66
N ASP A 520 -23.58 18.99 -7.78
CA ASP A 520 -22.73 20.14 -8.09
C ASP A 520 -21.25 19.90 -7.75
N GLY A 521 -20.90 18.66 -7.39
CA GLY A 521 -19.54 18.27 -7.00
C GLY A 521 -19.14 18.68 -5.59
N SER A 522 -20.03 19.30 -4.80
CA SER A 522 -19.76 19.61 -3.39
C SER A 522 -19.79 18.34 -2.52
N GLU A 523 -19.11 18.37 -1.36
CA GLU A 523 -19.11 17.25 -0.41
C GLU A 523 -20.51 17.05 0.20
N PRO A 524 -21.08 15.83 0.16
CA PRO A 524 -22.34 15.51 0.83
C PRO A 524 -22.22 15.64 2.36
N THR A 525 -23.16 16.35 2.97
CA THR A 525 -23.30 16.56 4.42
C THR A 525 -24.54 15.84 4.97
N VAL A 526 -24.74 15.93 6.29
CA VAL A 526 -25.95 15.39 6.95
C VAL A 526 -27.24 16.05 6.45
N ASP A 527 -27.15 17.23 5.83
CA ASP A 527 -28.30 17.98 5.30
C ASP A 527 -28.52 17.75 3.79
N SER A 528 -27.57 17.06 3.11
CA SER A 528 -27.70 16.75 1.68
C SER A 528 -28.84 15.76 1.41
N PRO A 529 -29.42 15.76 0.20
CA PRO A 529 -30.49 14.86 -0.20
C PRO A 529 -30.15 13.37 0.05
N VAL A 530 -31.14 12.61 0.48
CA VAL A 530 -31.04 11.14 0.66
C VAL A 530 -31.37 10.46 -0.66
N ALA A 531 -30.61 9.43 -1.03
CA ALA A 531 -30.90 8.60 -2.19
C ALA A 531 -32.00 7.57 -1.83
N GLU A 532 -33.26 7.90 -2.09
CA GLU A 532 -34.40 6.99 -1.87
C GLU A 532 -34.67 6.07 -3.08
N GLY A 533 -34.00 6.30 -4.20
CA GLY A 533 -34.12 5.55 -5.45
C GLY A 533 -33.09 6.05 -6.48
N PRO A 534 -33.21 5.63 -7.75
CA PRO A 534 -32.32 6.09 -8.80
C PRO A 534 -32.34 7.62 -8.96
N VAL A 535 -31.15 8.20 -9.08
CA VAL A 535 -30.98 9.64 -9.32
C VAL A 535 -30.92 9.89 -10.82
N ARG A 536 -31.84 10.71 -11.33
CA ARG A 536 -31.86 11.08 -12.75
C ARG A 536 -30.86 12.18 -13.03
N VAL A 537 -29.91 11.90 -13.93
CA VAL A 537 -28.92 12.84 -14.44
C VAL A 537 -29.28 13.23 -15.88
N ASP A 538 -29.76 14.45 -16.11
CA ASP A 538 -30.22 14.95 -17.39
C ASP A 538 -29.35 16.04 -18.01
N ARG A 539 -28.23 16.38 -17.36
CA ARG A 539 -27.22 17.33 -17.83
C ARG A 539 -25.84 16.90 -17.37
N SER A 540 -24.80 17.47 -17.97
CA SER A 540 -23.41 17.25 -17.54
C SER A 540 -23.20 17.77 -16.12
N LEU A 541 -22.66 16.92 -15.23
CA LEU A 541 -22.43 17.23 -13.83
C LEU A 541 -21.43 16.24 -13.19
N THR A 542 -20.94 16.62 -12.01
CA THR A 542 -20.23 15.73 -11.09
C THR A 542 -21.18 15.36 -9.96
N LEU A 543 -21.50 14.06 -9.84
CA LEU A 543 -22.23 13.51 -8.71
C LEU A 543 -21.23 13.07 -7.64
N ARG A 544 -21.41 13.58 -6.41
CA ARG A 544 -20.73 13.04 -5.23
C ARG A 544 -21.73 12.38 -4.32
N ALA A 545 -21.32 11.27 -3.71
CA ALA A 545 -22.15 10.53 -2.76
C ALA A 545 -21.33 10.10 -1.55
N ARG A 546 -21.96 10.06 -0.38
CA ARG A 546 -21.34 9.67 0.88
C ARG A 546 -22.31 8.87 1.71
N ALA A 547 -21.81 7.82 2.35
CA ALA A 547 -22.61 7.02 3.29
C ALA A 547 -22.52 7.59 4.70
N PHE A 548 -23.62 7.49 5.44
CA PHE A 548 -23.73 7.90 6.84
C PHE A 548 -24.32 6.74 7.65
N ASP A 549 -23.70 6.39 8.75
CA ASP A 549 -24.21 5.40 9.69
C ASP A 549 -24.20 5.96 11.14
N GLY A 550 -24.45 5.11 12.14
CA GLY A 550 -24.49 5.53 13.54
C GLY A 550 -23.14 6.06 14.08
N ARG A 551 -22.05 5.92 13.33
CA ARG A 551 -20.71 6.46 13.65
C ARG A 551 -20.45 7.82 13.01
N GLY A 552 -21.31 8.27 12.08
CA GLY A 552 -21.18 9.53 11.36
C GLY A 552 -21.03 9.37 9.86
N ALA A 553 -20.40 10.37 9.22
CA ALA A 553 -20.08 10.34 7.80
C ALA A 553 -18.93 9.35 7.52
N SER A 554 -19.10 8.52 6.50
CA SER A 554 -18.01 7.66 6.03
C SER A 554 -16.84 8.50 5.51
N PRO A 555 -15.58 8.16 5.82
CA PRO A 555 -14.42 8.83 5.24
C PRO A 555 -14.19 8.49 3.74
N PHE A 556 -15.00 7.62 3.15
CA PHE A 556 -14.94 7.25 1.74
C PHE A 556 -16.00 8.00 0.91
N PRO A 557 -15.71 9.20 0.35
CA PRO A 557 -16.59 9.81 -0.64
C PRO A 557 -16.54 9.00 -1.95
N ALA A 558 -17.65 8.93 -2.63
CA ALA A 558 -17.73 8.37 -3.97
C ALA A 558 -18.04 9.50 -4.96
N GLU A 559 -17.42 9.48 -6.14
CA GLU A 559 -17.60 10.49 -7.17
C GLU A 559 -17.80 9.82 -8.52
N ALA A 560 -18.69 10.39 -9.34
CA ALA A 560 -18.90 9.99 -10.72
C ALA A 560 -19.19 11.21 -11.60
N ILE A 561 -18.53 11.25 -12.76
CA ILE A 561 -18.69 12.34 -13.74
C ILE A 561 -19.61 11.86 -14.86
N TYR A 562 -20.61 12.66 -15.13
CA TYR A 562 -21.57 12.43 -16.22
C TYR A 562 -21.46 13.55 -17.23
N ARG A 563 -21.34 13.18 -18.50
CA ARG A 563 -21.43 14.09 -19.64
C ARG A 563 -22.66 13.73 -20.46
N VAL A 564 -23.72 14.52 -20.33
CA VAL A 564 -24.95 14.38 -21.15
C VAL A 564 -24.86 15.36 -22.31
N LEU A 565 -24.75 14.79 -23.51
CA LEU A 565 -24.53 15.55 -24.75
C LEU A 565 -25.84 16.18 -25.24
N GLY A 566 -25.81 17.48 -25.41
CA GLY A 566 -26.93 18.25 -25.98
C GLY A 566 -26.88 18.30 -27.52
N PRO A 567 -27.84 18.98 -28.18
CA PRO A 567 -27.89 19.10 -29.64
C PRO A 567 -26.59 19.68 -30.28
N ASP A 568 -25.92 20.59 -29.56
CA ASP A 568 -24.72 21.28 -30.04
C ASP A 568 -23.43 20.41 -29.93
N ASP A 569 -23.48 19.32 -29.16
CA ASP A 569 -22.37 18.39 -29.05
C ASP A 569 -22.31 17.37 -30.20
N TRP A 570 -23.34 17.34 -31.05
CA TRP A 570 -23.40 16.39 -32.18
C TRP A 570 -22.60 16.90 -33.36
N LYS A 571 -21.68 16.06 -33.86
CA LYS A 571 -20.95 16.36 -35.08
C LYS A 571 -21.87 16.16 -36.30
N ALA A 572 -21.97 17.17 -37.16
CA ALA A 572 -22.72 17.10 -38.40
C ALA A 572 -21.89 16.38 -39.50
N ALA A 573 -22.52 15.52 -40.26
CA ALA A 573 -21.85 14.82 -41.36
C ALA A 573 -21.40 15.80 -42.47
N THR A 574 -20.25 15.55 -43.02
CA THR A 574 -19.72 16.26 -44.21
C THR A 574 -20.52 15.88 -45.45
N GLN A 575 -20.94 16.89 -46.21
CA GLN A 575 -21.67 16.70 -47.47
C GLN A 575 -20.68 16.73 -48.66
N PHE A 576 -20.76 15.72 -49.53
CA PHE A 576 -19.98 15.66 -50.75
C PHE A 576 -20.85 15.87 -52.00
N LEU A 577 -20.36 16.67 -52.94
CA LEU A 577 -21.00 16.81 -54.28
C LEU A 577 -20.73 15.56 -55.17
N VAL A 578 -19.60 14.90 -54.95
CA VAL A 578 -19.20 13.64 -55.57
C VAL A 578 -18.80 12.68 -54.46
N PRO A 579 -19.32 11.45 -54.43
CA PRO A 579 -18.97 10.50 -53.37
C PRO A 579 -17.44 10.29 -53.27
N PRO A 580 -16.90 10.28 -52.04
CA PRO A 580 -15.44 10.02 -51.85
C PRO A 580 -15.09 8.60 -52.28
N THR A 581 -13.84 8.38 -52.62
CA THR A 581 -13.33 7.05 -53.06
C THR A 581 -12.98 6.19 -51.86
N PRO A 582 -13.17 4.84 -51.93
CA PRO A 582 -12.80 3.95 -50.83
C PRO A 582 -11.34 4.04 -50.41
N GLY A 583 -11.06 3.87 -49.14
CA GLY A 583 -9.71 3.81 -48.52
C GLY A 583 -9.29 5.08 -47.82
N LEU A 584 -8.06 5.10 -47.32
CA LEU A 584 -7.41 6.19 -46.59
C LEU A 584 -6.15 6.66 -47.33
N ARG A 585 -5.64 7.83 -46.92
CA ARG A 585 -4.27 8.26 -47.24
C ARG A 585 -3.38 8.02 -46.04
N ALA A 586 -2.30 7.27 -46.23
CA ALA A 586 -1.27 7.02 -45.25
C ALA A 586 -0.09 7.97 -45.51
N ARG A 587 0.21 8.88 -44.61
CA ARG A 587 1.40 9.72 -44.64
C ARG A 587 2.48 9.06 -43.80
N LEU A 588 3.61 8.78 -44.37
CA LEU A 588 4.69 8.00 -43.76
C LEU A 588 5.81 8.95 -43.30
N TYR A 589 6.31 8.70 -42.09
CA TYR A 589 7.36 9.51 -41.46
C TYR A 589 8.45 8.60 -40.88
N GLU A 590 9.68 9.13 -40.83
CA GLU A 590 10.83 8.50 -40.16
C GLU A 590 11.41 9.43 -39.10
N GLY A 591 11.70 8.90 -37.91
CA GLY A 591 12.29 9.63 -36.79
C GLY A 591 12.20 8.84 -35.50
N GLY A 592 13.08 9.16 -34.55
CA GLY A 592 13.04 8.60 -33.20
C GLY A 592 12.01 9.35 -32.34
N TRP A 593 10.78 8.89 -32.37
CA TRP A 593 9.66 9.50 -31.66
C TRP A 593 9.55 8.99 -30.21
N GLN A 594 9.17 9.87 -29.29
CA GLN A 594 8.73 9.51 -27.93
C GLN A 594 7.26 9.88 -27.71
N THR A 595 6.78 10.89 -28.48
CA THR A 595 5.39 11.32 -28.51
C THR A 595 5.00 11.75 -29.91
N LEU A 596 3.73 11.73 -30.24
CA LEU A 596 3.18 12.16 -31.52
C LEU A 596 3.29 13.68 -31.76
N ASP A 597 3.38 14.49 -30.69
CA ASP A 597 3.63 15.92 -30.79
C ASP A 597 4.93 16.24 -31.55
N GLN A 598 5.93 15.38 -31.45
CA GLN A 598 7.21 15.52 -32.17
C GLN A 598 7.08 15.36 -33.69
N MET A 599 5.95 14.82 -34.14
CA MET A 599 5.59 14.64 -35.56
C MET A 599 4.96 15.90 -36.15
N GLU A 600 4.42 16.78 -35.29
CA GLU A 600 3.67 17.95 -35.72
C GLU A 600 4.53 18.91 -36.57
N GLY A 601 3.97 19.39 -37.68
CA GLY A 601 4.64 20.30 -38.60
C GLY A 601 5.72 19.66 -39.49
N ARG A 602 5.97 18.34 -39.39
CA ARG A 602 6.94 17.67 -40.25
C ARG A 602 6.33 17.29 -41.60
N ALA A 603 7.13 17.38 -42.66
CA ALA A 603 6.73 16.89 -43.98
C ALA A 603 6.78 15.34 -43.99
N PRO A 604 5.79 14.66 -44.55
CA PRO A 604 5.86 13.21 -44.73
C PRO A 604 6.95 12.85 -45.76
N LEU A 605 7.61 11.73 -45.52
CA LEU A 605 8.57 11.17 -46.48
C LEU A 605 7.85 10.74 -47.75
N GLU A 606 6.68 10.12 -47.60
CA GLU A 606 5.86 9.60 -48.69
C GLU A 606 4.38 9.60 -48.26
N THR A 607 3.50 9.63 -49.26
CA THR A 607 2.06 9.45 -49.09
C THR A 607 1.58 8.32 -49.98
N ARG A 608 0.87 7.36 -49.40
CA ARG A 608 0.32 6.17 -50.08
C ARG A 608 -1.17 6.05 -49.84
N ASP A 609 -1.83 5.36 -50.78
CA ASP A 609 -3.22 4.92 -50.57
C ASP A 609 -3.22 3.66 -49.70
N ALA A 610 -4.13 3.57 -48.73
CA ALA A 610 -4.29 2.47 -47.81
C ALA A 610 -5.75 2.00 -47.81
N PRO A 611 -6.05 0.70 -47.83
CA PRO A 611 -7.42 0.19 -47.73
C PRO A 611 -7.96 0.31 -46.27
N GLY A 612 -7.09 0.52 -45.30
CA GLY A 612 -7.37 0.62 -43.89
C GLY A 612 -6.11 1.00 -43.10
N PHE A 613 -6.08 0.66 -41.83
CA PHE A 613 -4.99 1.02 -40.90
C PHE A 613 -3.83 0.02 -40.94
N ASP A 614 -3.20 -0.10 -42.10
CA ASP A 614 -2.09 -1.06 -42.36
C ASP A 614 -0.73 -0.43 -41.95
N ILE A 615 -0.21 -0.79 -40.82
CA ILE A 615 1.13 -0.35 -40.35
C ILE A 615 2.27 -0.98 -41.15
N GLY A 616 2.01 -2.06 -41.92
CA GLY A 616 2.97 -2.66 -42.85
C GLY A 616 3.40 -1.72 -43.99
N LEU A 617 2.72 -0.58 -44.17
CA LEU A 617 3.13 0.49 -45.09
C LEU A 617 4.34 1.30 -44.58
N ALA A 618 4.70 1.16 -43.30
CA ALA A 618 5.87 1.86 -42.72
C ALA A 618 7.14 1.48 -43.52
N THR A 619 8.02 2.44 -43.74
CA THR A 619 9.26 2.27 -44.50
C THR A 619 10.31 1.44 -43.77
N ARG A 620 10.15 1.28 -42.46
CA ARG A 620 11.00 0.50 -41.56
C ARG A 620 10.20 0.05 -40.29
N ALA A 621 10.72 -0.96 -39.62
CA ALA A 621 10.02 -1.56 -38.45
C ALA A 621 10.07 -0.68 -37.19
N GLU A 622 11.10 0.11 -37.01
CA GLU A 622 11.33 0.96 -35.86
C GLU A 622 11.60 2.41 -36.28
N GLN A 623 11.44 3.36 -35.33
CA GLN A 623 11.65 4.80 -35.56
C GLN A 623 10.83 5.33 -36.75
N CYS A 624 9.58 4.94 -36.81
CA CYS A 624 8.65 5.29 -37.89
C CYS A 624 7.30 5.75 -37.31
N ALA A 625 6.56 6.50 -38.12
CA ALA A 625 5.19 6.89 -37.81
C ALA A 625 4.33 6.94 -39.05
N ILE A 626 3.02 6.78 -38.87
CA ILE A 626 2.02 6.86 -39.95
C ILE A 626 0.85 7.72 -39.46
N ALA A 627 0.40 8.66 -40.30
CA ALA A 627 -0.88 9.33 -40.15
C ALA A 627 -1.83 8.85 -41.26
N PHE A 628 -2.89 8.16 -40.85
CA PHE A 628 -3.98 7.75 -41.74
C PHE A 628 -5.05 8.84 -41.76
N GLU A 629 -5.40 9.33 -42.93
CA GLU A 629 -6.36 10.42 -43.10
C GLU A 629 -7.42 10.01 -44.13
N GLY A 630 -8.68 10.40 -43.84
CA GLY A 630 -9.79 10.16 -44.74
C GLY A 630 -11.13 10.49 -44.09
N PHE A 631 -12.14 9.73 -44.48
CA PHE A 631 -13.49 9.88 -43.94
C PHE A 631 -14.03 8.52 -43.48
N LEU A 632 -14.77 8.55 -42.39
CA LEU A 632 -15.52 7.43 -41.86
C LEU A 632 -17.00 7.61 -42.26
N ASN A 633 -17.61 6.60 -42.87
CA ASN A 633 -19.06 6.62 -43.10
C ASN A 633 -19.80 5.99 -41.92
N VAL A 634 -20.52 6.82 -41.17
CA VAL A 634 -21.29 6.45 -39.99
C VAL A 634 -22.70 6.02 -40.41
N PRO A 635 -23.18 4.82 -40.04
CA PRO A 635 -24.41 4.26 -40.56
C PRO A 635 -25.70 4.91 -40.02
N GLU A 636 -25.70 5.30 -38.74
CA GLU A 636 -26.87 5.85 -38.03
C GLU A 636 -26.46 6.95 -37.06
N ASP A 637 -27.39 7.87 -36.75
CA ASP A 637 -27.21 8.88 -35.72
C ASP A 637 -27.01 8.21 -34.36
N GLY A 638 -25.97 8.62 -33.61
CA GLY A 638 -25.78 8.10 -32.24
C GLY A 638 -24.47 8.43 -31.56
N LEU A 639 -24.32 7.86 -30.36
CA LEU A 639 -23.09 7.90 -29.60
C LEU A 639 -22.21 6.74 -30.02
N PHE A 640 -21.05 7.05 -30.61
CA PHE A 640 -20.06 6.07 -31.02
C PHE A 640 -18.89 6.01 -30.02
N THR A 641 -18.43 4.83 -29.74
CA THR A 641 -17.18 4.58 -29.03
C THR A 641 -16.10 4.22 -30.04
N PHE A 642 -14.98 4.93 -30.03
CA PHE A 642 -13.77 4.60 -30.78
C PHE A 642 -12.70 4.11 -29.83
N ALA A 643 -11.87 3.16 -30.26
CA ALA A 643 -10.75 2.66 -29.49
C ALA A 643 -9.53 2.47 -30.40
N THR A 644 -8.37 2.83 -29.88
CA THR A 644 -7.08 2.36 -30.44
C THR A 644 -6.43 1.42 -29.44
N ALA A 645 -5.80 0.36 -29.96
CA ALA A 645 -4.84 -0.44 -29.21
C ALA A 645 -3.53 -0.41 -29.99
N SER A 646 -2.47 0.08 -29.40
CA SER A 646 -1.22 0.32 -30.10
C SER A 646 0.02 0.00 -29.28
N ASP A 647 1.10 -0.24 -30.00
CA ASP A 647 2.48 -0.37 -29.57
C ASP A 647 3.34 0.38 -30.62
N ASP A 648 3.98 1.53 -30.36
CA ASP A 648 3.83 2.45 -29.22
C ASP A 648 2.55 3.30 -29.33
N GLY A 649 2.69 4.62 -29.31
CA GLY A 649 1.62 5.60 -29.19
C GLY A 649 0.69 5.73 -30.41
N SER A 650 -0.58 6.10 -30.13
CA SER A 650 -1.58 6.42 -31.16
C SER A 650 -2.57 7.48 -30.71
N ARG A 651 -3.13 8.23 -31.69
CA ARG A 651 -4.24 9.19 -31.50
C ARG A 651 -5.30 8.97 -32.56
N LEU A 652 -6.58 9.19 -32.20
CA LEU A 652 -7.70 9.15 -33.14
C LEU A 652 -8.51 10.45 -33.04
N PHE A 653 -8.73 11.09 -34.19
CA PHE A 653 -9.49 12.32 -34.31
C PHE A 653 -10.71 12.10 -35.20
N ILE A 654 -11.85 12.71 -34.83
CA ILE A 654 -13.06 12.81 -35.65
C ILE A 654 -13.43 14.28 -35.82
N ASP A 655 -13.57 14.72 -37.07
CA ASP A 655 -13.84 16.11 -37.47
C ASP A 655 -12.87 17.10 -36.82
N GLY A 656 -11.62 16.70 -36.65
CA GLY A 656 -10.55 17.50 -36.06
C GLY A 656 -10.45 17.42 -34.53
N ASP A 657 -11.45 16.91 -33.83
CA ASP A 657 -11.39 16.75 -32.38
C ASP A 657 -10.71 15.44 -31.98
N LEU A 658 -9.83 15.50 -30.97
CA LEU A 658 -9.21 14.32 -30.38
C LEU A 658 -10.24 13.50 -29.62
N VAL A 659 -10.45 12.27 -30.05
CA VAL A 659 -11.41 11.32 -29.43
C VAL A 659 -10.70 10.26 -28.61
N VAL A 660 -9.55 9.75 -29.09
CA VAL A 660 -8.74 8.77 -28.36
C VAL A 660 -7.32 9.28 -28.23
N GLU A 661 -6.86 9.42 -27.00
CA GLU A 661 -5.48 9.72 -26.65
C GLU A 661 -4.82 8.47 -26.09
N ASN A 662 -3.84 7.95 -26.83
CA ASN A 662 -3.04 6.77 -26.45
C ASN A 662 -1.58 6.99 -26.86
N ASP A 663 -1.07 8.21 -26.63
CA ASP A 663 0.30 8.60 -26.97
C ASP A 663 1.32 8.16 -25.93
N GLY A 664 2.59 8.12 -26.34
CA GLY A 664 3.73 7.79 -25.49
C GLY A 664 4.38 6.44 -25.81
N LEU A 665 5.43 6.10 -25.06
CA LEU A 665 6.16 4.83 -25.20
C LEU A 665 5.50 3.77 -24.30
N HIS A 666 4.87 2.76 -24.92
CA HIS A 666 4.24 1.65 -24.22
C HIS A 666 4.08 0.43 -25.13
N GLY A 667 4.00 -0.77 -24.57
CA GLY A 667 3.54 -1.96 -25.29
C GLY A 667 2.05 -1.87 -25.62
N MET A 668 1.47 -2.91 -26.26
CA MET A 668 0.07 -2.91 -26.66
C MET A 668 -0.85 -2.48 -25.52
N ASP A 669 -1.27 -1.21 -25.51
CA ASP A 669 -2.26 -0.64 -24.59
C ASP A 669 -3.51 -0.20 -25.37
N ARG A 670 -4.69 -0.27 -24.70
CA ARG A 670 -5.97 0.09 -25.30
C ARG A 670 -6.57 1.30 -24.58
N ARG A 671 -6.88 2.35 -25.38
CA ARG A 671 -7.65 3.50 -24.94
C ARG A 671 -8.91 3.67 -25.78
N ALA A 672 -9.91 4.32 -25.21
CA ALA A 672 -11.17 4.55 -25.89
C ALA A 672 -11.78 5.93 -25.55
N GLY A 673 -12.51 6.50 -26.50
CA GLY A 673 -13.27 7.74 -26.33
C GLY A 673 -14.63 7.66 -26.99
N LYS A 674 -15.53 8.59 -26.65
CA LYS A 674 -16.91 8.64 -27.17
C LYS A 674 -17.19 9.98 -27.83
N VAL A 675 -17.95 9.93 -28.95
CA VAL A 675 -18.42 11.13 -29.67
C VAL A 675 -19.81 10.88 -30.25
N ALA A 676 -20.67 11.90 -30.22
CA ALA A 676 -21.99 11.85 -30.84
C ALA A 676 -21.91 12.29 -32.32
N LEU A 677 -22.33 11.40 -33.24
CA LEU A 677 -22.21 11.59 -34.67
C LEU A 677 -23.57 11.48 -35.34
N ARG A 678 -23.80 12.32 -36.35
CA ARG A 678 -24.92 12.15 -37.31
C ARG A 678 -24.53 11.10 -38.34
N ALA A 679 -25.48 10.43 -38.91
CA ALA A 679 -25.24 9.49 -40.00
C ALA A 679 -24.59 10.19 -41.21
N GLY A 680 -23.61 9.58 -41.83
CA GLY A 680 -22.89 10.10 -42.98
C GLY A 680 -21.37 10.17 -42.78
N PHE A 681 -20.69 11.00 -43.56
CA PHE A 681 -19.23 11.04 -43.58
C PHE A 681 -18.66 12.01 -42.55
N HIS A 682 -17.67 11.55 -41.79
CA HIS A 682 -16.92 12.34 -40.83
C HIS A 682 -15.43 12.28 -41.13
N ALA A 683 -14.73 13.40 -41.04
CA ALA A 683 -13.28 13.40 -41.21
C ALA A 683 -12.62 12.54 -40.13
N LEU A 684 -11.79 11.61 -40.55
CA LEU A 684 -11.06 10.69 -39.68
C LEU A 684 -9.56 10.87 -39.85
N ARG A 685 -8.84 11.00 -38.73
CA ARG A 685 -7.38 10.94 -38.70
C ARG A 685 -6.96 10.01 -37.57
N VAL A 686 -6.06 9.07 -37.90
CA VAL A 686 -5.43 8.18 -36.91
C VAL A 686 -3.91 8.32 -37.07
N GLU A 687 -3.25 8.66 -35.99
CA GLU A 687 -1.80 8.76 -35.90
C GLU A 687 -1.26 7.58 -35.09
N TRP A 688 -0.11 7.08 -35.52
CA TRP A 688 0.59 5.99 -34.82
C TRP A 688 2.10 6.14 -35.04
N PHE A 689 2.89 5.78 -34.01
CA PHE A 689 4.33 5.66 -34.15
C PHE A 689 4.85 4.39 -33.47
N ASN A 690 6.01 3.92 -33.93
CA ASN A 690 6.83 2.90 -33.26
C ASN A 690 8.24 3.41 -33.09
N SER A 691 8.71 3.45 -31.82
CA SER A 691 10.06 3.85 -31.45
C SER A 691 11.02 2.68 -31.58
N ARG A 692 10.81 1.62 -30.83
CA ARG A 692 11.62 0.38 -30.81
C ARG A 692 10.82 -0.81 -30.33
N GLY A 693 11.22 -2.02 -30.77
CA GLY A 693 10.68 -3.28 -30.25
C GLY A 693 9.47 -3.78 -31.02
N GLY A 694 8.38 -4.10 -30.31
CA GLY A 694 7.12 -4.52 -30.91
C GLY A 694 6.48 -3.40 -31.72
N ALA A 695 5.53 -3.75 -32.60
CA ALA A 695 4.75 -2.79 -33.38
C ALA A 695 3.31 -3.30 -33.52
N GLY A 696 2.32 -2.46 -33.27
CA GLY A 696 0.93 -2.85 -33.39
C GLY A 696 -0.01 -1.65 -33.46
N LEU A 697 -1.10 -1.78 -34.26
CA LEU A 697 -2.20 -0.82 -34.27
C LEU A 697 -3.51 -1.56 -34.57
N GLN A 698 -4.49 -1.40 -33.71
CA GLN A 698 -5.88 -1.80 -33.95
C GLN A 698 -6.78 -0.59 -33.73
N VAL A 699 -7.63 -0.30 -34.71
CA VAL A 699 -8.62 0.79 -34.62
C VAL A 699 -10.00 0.16 -34.66
N ARG A 700 -10.79 0.41 -33.62
CA ARG A 700 -12.07 -0.26 -33.38
C ARG A 700 -13.17 0.76 -33.09
N TRP A 701 -14.42 0.38 -33.34
CA TRP A 701 -15.58 1.20 -33.04
C TRP A 701 -16.77 0.37 -32.60
N ALA A 702 -17.72 1.03 -31.92
CA ALA A 702 -19.02 0.50 -31.55
C ALA A 702 -20.05 1.64 -31.59
N GLY A 703 -21.31 1.33 -31.88
CA GLY A 703 -22.38 2.32 -31.88
C GLY A 703 -23.61 1.83 -32.63
N PRO A 704 -24.63 2.68 -32.82
CA PRO A 704 -25.80 2.36 -33.60
C PRO A 704 -25.45 1.94 -35.04
N GLY A 705 -26.13 0.89 -35.53
CA GLY A 705 -25.82 0.29 -36.83
C GLY A 705 -24.53 -0.57 -36.88
N VAL A 706 -23.66 -0.50 -35.85
CA VAL A 706 -22.43 -1.30 -35.74
C VAL A 706 -22.60 -2.42 -34.72
N GLY A 707 -23.22 -2.13 -33.57
CA GLY A 707 -23.40 -3.06 -32.45
C GLY A 707 -22.21 -3.11 -31.51
N ALA A 708 -21.73 -4.33 -31.18
CA ALA A 708 -20.57 -4.54 -30.32
C ALA A 708 -19.27 -4.03 -30.96
N GLU A 709 -18.24 -3.77 -30.12
CA GLU A 709 -16.96 -3.25 -30.58
C GLU A 709 -16.28 -4.19 -31.57
N VAL A 710 -16.07 -3.70 -32.80
CA VAL A 710 -15.43 -4.40 -33.91
C VAL A 710 -14.35 -3.53 -34.56
N PRO A 711 -13.36 -4.10 -35.28
CA PRO A 711 -12.48 -3.29 -36.12
C PRO A 711 -13.28 -2.45 -37.12
N ILE A 712 -12.84 -1.22 -37.41
CA ILE A 712 -13.47 -0.40 -38.45
C ILE A 712 -13.22 -1.11 -39.80
N PRO A 713 -14.29 -1.52 -40.52
CA PRO A 713 -14.13 -2.26 -41.75
C PRO A 713 -13.73 -1.33 -42.91
N ALA A 714 -13.05 -1.87 -43.92
CA ALA A 714 -12.54 -1.09 -45.04
C ALA A 714 -13.64 -0.41 -45.88
N ASP A 715 -14.85 -0.96 -45.92
CA ASP A 715 -16.00 -0.42 -46.65
C ASP A 715 -16.65 0.77 -45.93
N ALA A 716 -16.27 1.04 -44.66
CA ALA A 716 -16.63 2.26 -43.93
C ALA A 716 -15.61 3.40 -44.13
N LEU A 717 -14.45 3.14 -44.78
CA LEU A 717 -13.35 4.11 -44.92
C LEU A 717 -13.26 4.67 -46.32
N PHE A 718 -13.10 5.99 -46.42
CA PHE A 718 -13.10 6.75 -47.68
C PHE A 718 -12.05 7.87 -47.65
N ARG A 719 -11.64 8.36 -48.89
CA ARG A 719 -10.69 9.46 -49.07
C ARG A 719 -11.11 10.43 -50.16
#